data_96cc26d908f34bdfc930d1b4384801ec
#
_entry.id   96cc26d908f34bdfc930d1b4384801ec
#
_cell.length_a   1.000
_cell.length_b   1.000
_cell.length_c   1.000
_cell.angle_alpha   90.00
_cell.angle_beta   90.00
_cell.angle_gamma   90.00
#
_symmetry.space_group_name_H-M   'P 1'
#
loop_
_entity.id
_entity.type
_entity.pdbx_description
1 polymer ?
#
loop_
_entity_poly.entity_id
_entity_poly.type
_entity_poly.pdbx_seq_one_letter_code
_entity_poly.pdbx_strand_id
1 'polypeptide(L)'
;MIISEKKKAAQAIAEALGPVQTISVSKYVKVFHVKSKSQDIYVIPLRGHIQQYINSPAYKKWNARDPREIITNSNAIQRIPNDYAGPYISALKKYAKICTNCVIGTDADVEGCSIGMMDALPFVTQVNPSIKIMQIWLNDLQKNSIVQAYNNLIPPKWSWAYSGEARAILDAVIGFSATREVSLTLKPILNKINVRFTSIGRVQTSLLYLLYLRENLIRNFVSKPFWSISADLAIKDRLIVATHVKNNFSDKNLAESIYDKIKDAKDAYIMSIKKSSKKILPPTPLNTSKALVLITKNLKITAKLALKTLEDLYLNKIISYPRTDSDVFSKTYDHLSILQKFMIHNNYGSYVKTRFQQKKVIPRQGKIDAGDHSPITPLISLEPSSPKFENDLQKKVYNLVVRSYLALFGDPAEESDTKVLFSINEEEFVSRLSVLTDQGFYSIAPFLAKKYDAPLVFFDQLSTGKKTDQTDSTKKAPLGSLPVKKINLREKETQPPPRYNDTSLLKLMERKNLGTKSTRPSIIQILIDRTYIERKNRMIFVMELGFLLIDALKIIWLPFLDPKFTSNVEMQLETIRNGKKLMKDVVKDVKDEFLILFDKFRKEKPNFLSKMNVLEQTGNITRGRNNQIISNKKNPVPNKTSPNPSKKAKYSTALCPNCNKNPMKLVISRDYTKKFFVCESCNTFLSLPKKGTPKILKSKCLICGFDAVKIIRKGQNNSFEYYLCPKCWNQGLKDKTNEGFCSKCKEYSIENGKCIERKINP
;
A
#
# COMPACT_ATOMS: atom_id res chain seq x y z
N MET A 1 -12.98 5.06 -33.92
CA MET A 1 -12.69 5.68 -32.60
C MET A 1 -11.95 4.72 -31.67
N ILE A 2 -11.10 5.24 -30.78
CA ILE A 2 -10.40 4.42 -29.76
C ILE A 2 -10.78 4.95 -28.38
N ILE A 3 -11.18 4.08 -27.46
CA ILE A 3 -11.51 4.44 -26.08
C ILE A 3 -10.30 4.09 -25.20
N SER A 4 -9.73 5.06 -24.48
CA SER A 4 -8.58 4.86 -23.59
C SER A 4 -8.92 5.26 -22.15
N GLU A 5 -8.37 4.52 -21.17
CA GLU A 5 -8.70 4.71 -19.74
C GLU A 5 -8.20 6.04 -19.16
N LYS A 6 -7.06 6.55 -19.65
CA LYS A 6 -6.37 7.72 -19.08
C LYS A 6 -5.88 8.66 -20.17
N LYS A 7 -5.86 9.96 -19.87
CA LYS A 7 -5.44 11.00 -20.84
C LYS A 7 -4.03 10.79 -21.38
N LYS A 8 -3.04 10.46 -20.53
CA LYS A 8 -1.65 10.22 -20.97
C LYS A 8 -1.54 9.01 -21.91
N ALA A 9 -2.29 7.93 -21.62
CA ALA A 9 -2.33 6.77 -22.49
C ALA A 9 -3.01 7.08 -23.84
N ALA A 10 -4.15 7.77 -23.81
CA ALA A 10 -4.82 8.24 -25.03
C ALA A 10 -3.92 9.08 -25.92
N GLN A 11 -3.19 10.01 -25.33
CA GLN A 11 -2.22 10.85 -26.02
C GLN A 11 -1.09 10.02 -26.64
N ALA A 12 -0.54 9.05 -25.87
CA ALA A 12 0.52 8.17 -26.35
C ALA A 12 0.06 7.31 -27.55
N ILE A 13 -1.18 6.79 -27.47
CA ILE A 13 -1.78 6.04 -28.57
C ILE A 13 -1.94 6.92 -29.82
N ALA A 14 -2.48 8.13 -29.68
CA ALA A 14 -2.67 9.05 -30.79
C ALA A 14 -1.33 9.45 -31.44
N GLU A 15 -0.32 9.86 -30.63
CA GLU A 15 1.01 10.24 -31.10
C GLU A 15 1.74 9.12 -31.82
N ALA A 16 1.51 7.87 -31.44
CA ALA A 16 2.12 6.72 -32.09
C ALA A 16 1.52 6.46 -33.48
N LEU A 17 0.21 6.73 -33.65
CA LEU A 17 -0.52 6.44 -34.89
C LEU A 17 -0.39 7.54 -35.95
N GLY A 18 0.03 8.75 -35.58
CA GLY A 18 0.27 9.82 -36.56
C GLY A 18 0.26 11.24 -35.98
N PRO A 19 0.24 12.26 -36.80
CA PRO A 19 0.11 13.65 -36.39
C PRO A 19 -1.20 13.90 -35.63
N VAL A 20 -1.13 14.57 -34.49
CA VAL A 20 -2.25 14.71 -33.56
C VAL A 20 -2.77 16.14 -33.54
N GLN A 21 -4.07 16.31 -33.78
CA GLN A 21 -4.83 17.50 -33.48
C GLN A 21 -5.64 17.30 -32.19
N THR A 22 -5.52 18.22 -31.24
CA THR A 22 -6.30 18.16 -30.00
C THR A 22 -7.61 18.90 -30.14
N ILE A 23 -8.74 18.21 -29.95
CA ILE A 23 -10.09 18.77 -30.00
C ILE A 23 -10.61 18.89 -28.56
N SER A 24 -10.93 20.10 -28.12
CA SER A 24 -11.56 20.32 -26.80
C SER A 24 -13.06 20.10 -26.90
N VAL A 25 -13.56 19.03 -26.27
CA VAL A 25 -15.01 18.78 -26.14
C VAL A 25 -15.59 19.53 -24.94
N SER A 26 -14.78 19.70 -23.89
CA SER A 26 -15.10 20.50 -22.72
C SER A 26 -13.81 20.99 -22.06
N LYS A 27 -13.91 21.82 -20.99
CA LYS A 27 -12.76 22.24 -20.17
C LYS A 27 -11.91 21.04 -19.67
N TYR A 28 -12.51 19.86 -19.50
CA TYR A 28 -11.88 18.69 -18.89
C TYR A 28 -11.60 17.55 -19.87
N VAL A 29 -12.27 17.51 -21.02
CA VAL A 29 -12.17 16.40 -22.00
C VAL A 29 -11.57 16.91 -23.31
N LYS A 30 -10.39 16.40 -23.63
CA LYS A 30 -9.67 16.64 -24.87
C LYS A 30 -9.60 15.34 -25.66
N VAL A 31 -10.19 15.29 -26.82
CA VAL A 31 -10.12 14.18 -27.78
C VAL A 31 -8.92 14.40 -28.68
N PHE A 32 -8.16 13.34 -28.95
CA PHE A 32 -7.02 13.39 -29.84
C PHE A 32 -7.44 12.85 -31.21
N HIS A 33 -7.39 13.73 -32.22
CA HIS A 33 -7.70 13.39 -33.60
C HIS A 33 -6.41 13.13 -34.36
N VAL A 34 -6.27 11.97 -34.94
CA VAL A 34 -5.17 11.60 -35.83
C VAL A 34 -5.70 11.49 -37.23
N LYS A 35 -5.18 12.34 -38.14
CA LYS A 35 -5.54 12.36 -39.54
C LYS A 35 -4.50 11.58 -40.34
N SER A 36 -4.90 10.50 -40.93
CA SER A 36 -4.07 9.67 -41.83
C SER A 36 -4.61 9.74 -43.25
N LYS A 37 -3.80 9.38 -44.24
CA LYS A 37 -4.23 9.38 -45.67
C LYS A 37 -5.42 8.45 -45.93
N SER A 38 -5.62 7.41 -45.11
CA SER A 38 -6.62 6.38 -45.30
C SER A 38 -7.76 6.40 -44.28
N GLN A 39 -7.59 7.09 -43.12
CA GLN A 39 -8.62 7.04 -42.06
C GLN A 39 -8.46 8.19 -41.04
N ASP A 40 -9.57 8.57 -40.44
CA ASP A 40 -9.64 9.47 -39.30
C ASP A 40 -9.77 8.67 -38.01
N ILE A 41 -8.87 8.89 -37.03
CA ILE A 41 -8.89 8.19 -35.76
C ILE A 41 -9.12 9.20 -34.63
N TYR A 42 -10.19 8.98 -33.86
CA TYR A 42 -10.50 9.79 -32.67
C TYR A 42 -10.18 8.99 -31.41
N VAL A 43 -9.17 9.42 -30.65
CA VAL A 43 -8.80 8.75 -29.38
C VAL A 43 -9.43 9.53 -28.23
N ILE A 44 -10.34 8.87 -27.53
CA ILE A 44 -11.17 9.45 -26.47
C ILE A 44 -10.63 8.99 -25.12
N PRO A 45 -10.06 9.89 -24.30
CA PRO A 45 -9.63 9.55 -22.96
C PRO A 45 -10.82 9.46 -22.01
N LEU A 46 -10.78 8.52 -21.10
CA LEU A 46 -11.62 8.48 -19.91
C LEU A 46 -10.86 8.96 -18.66
N ARG A 47 -11.45 8.80 -17.50
CA ARG A 47 -10.87 9.07 -16.18
C ARG A 47 -11.06 7.85 -15.24
N GLY A 48 -10.76 6.66 -15.74
CA GLY A 48 -11.14 5.42 -15.09
C GLY A 48 -12.62 5.13 -15.26
N HIS A 49 -13.24 4.48 -14.26
CA HIS A 49 -14.68 4.18 -14.30
C HIS A 49 -15.54 5.44 -14.44
N ILE A 50 -16.38 5.48 -15.47
CA ILE A 50 -17.36 6.56 -15.69
C ILE A 50 -18.75 6.21 -15.16
N GLN A 51 -18.96 4.99 -14.69
CA GLN A 51 -20.19 4.54 -14.05
C GLN A 51 -19.88 3.93 -12.66
N GLN A 52 -20.91 3.84 -11.82
CA GLN A 52 -20.85 3.22 -10.49
C GLN A 52 -22.15 2.54 -10.15
N TYR A 53 -22.08 1.52 -9.28
CA TYR A 53 -23.27 0.95 -8.65
C TYR A 53 -23.70 1.77 -7.45
N ILE A 54 -24.99 2.06 -7.36
CA ILE A 54 -25.64 2.67 -6.20
C ILE A 54 -26.90 1.89 -5.81
N ASN A 55 -27.39 2.11 -4.59
CA ASN A 55 -28.74 1.64 -4.27
C ASN A 55 -29.77 2.37 -5.13
N SER A 56 -30.74 1.64 -5.69
CA SER A 56 -31.83 2.26 -6.42
C SER A 56 -32.67 3.18 -5.53
N PRO A 57 -33.48 4.10 -6.07
CA PRO A 57 -34.23 5.10 -5.30
C PRO A 57 -35.04 4.50 -4.17
N ALA A 58 -35.70 3.34 -4.37
CA ALA A 58 -36.48 2.65 -3.34
C ALA A 58 -35.63 2.19 -2.14
N TYR A 59 -34.34 1.99 -2.34
CA TYR A 59 -33.38 1.54 -1.31
C TYR A 59 -32.46 2.66 -0.80
N LYS A 60 -32.70 3.91 -1.18
CA LYS A 60 -31.84 5.05 -0.79
C LYS A 60 -31.93 5.31 0.71
N LYS A 61 -33.10 5.26 1.31
CA LYS A 61 -33.30 5.39 2.76
C LYS A 61 -33.04 4.05 3.45
N TRP A 62 -32.18 4.05 4.47
CA TRP A 62 -31.72 2.83 5.14
C TRP A 62 -32.81 2.03 5.85
N ASN A 63 -33.82 2.72 6.37
CA ASN A 63 -34.94 2.11 7.11
C ASN A 63 -36.16 1.84 6.24
N ALA A 64 -36.16 2.20 4.94
CA ALA A 64 -37.33 2.08 4.09
C ALA A 64 -37.57 0.65 3.55
N ARG A 65 -36.50 -0.13 3.42
CA ARG A 65 -36.54 -1.49 2.89
C ARG A 65 -35.60 -2.39 3.68
N ASP A 66 -35.92 -3.67 3.69
CA ASP A 66 -35.07 -4.69 4.29
C ASP A 66 -33.71 -4.79 3.57
N PRO A 67 -32.56 -4.69 4.29
CA PRO A 67 -31.25 -4.88 3.68
C PRO A 67 -31.08 -6.22 2.96
N ARG A 68 -31.81 -7.27 3.36
CA ARG A 68 -31.83 -8.58 2.71
C ARG A 68 -32.28 -8.51 1.25
N GLU A 69 -33.23 -7.62 0.95
CA GLU A 69 -33.73 -7.42 -0.41
C GLU A 69 -32.63 -6.92 -1.37
N ILE A 70 -31.57 -6.27 -0.87
CA ILE A 70 -30.44 -5.86 -1.71
C ILE A 70 -29.72 -7.09 -2.32
N ILE A 71 -29.79 -8.24 -1.63
CA ILE A 71 -29.19 -9.49 -2.10
C ILE A 71 -30.14 -10.20 -3.08
N THR A 72 -31.44 -10.26 -2.75
CA THR A 72 -32.44 -11.08 -3.45
C THR A 72 -33.08 -10.39 -4.65
N ASN A 73 -33.19 -9.05 -4.62
CA ASN A 73 -33.81 -8.27 -5.68
C ASN A 73 -32.75 -7.67 -6.63
N SER A 74 -32.75 -8.06 -7.89
CA SER A 74 -31.85 -7.54 -8.90
C SER A 74 -31.97 -6.03 -9.14
N ASN A 75 -33.16 -5.46 -8.86
CA ASN A 75 -33.44 -4.04 -9.04
C ASN A 75 -33.05 -3.18 -7.80
N ALA A 76 -32.52 -3.80 -6.75
CA ALA A 76 -32.11 -3.08 -5.55
C ALA A 76 -30.85 -2.20 -5.74
N ILE A 77 -30.03 -2.55 -6.70
CA ILE A 77 -28.89 -1.75 -7.14
C ILE A 77 -29.06 -1.31 -8.57
N GLN A 78 -28.55 -0.17 -8.91
CA GLN A 78 -28.54 0.35 -10.27
C GLN A 78 -27.18 0.93 -10.64
N ARG A 79 -26.82 0.80 -11.90
CA ARG A 79 -25.61 1.40 -12.45
C ARG A 79 -25.94 2.79 -12.98
N ILE A 80 -25.20 3.80 -12.53
CA ILE A 80 -25.40 5.19 -12.95
C ILE A 80 -24.06 5.84 -13.33
N PRO A 81 -24.07 6.86 -14.19
CA PRO A 81 -22.90 7.68 -14.44
C PRO A 81 -22.39 8.36 -13.15
N ASN A 82 -21.08 8.49 -13.05
CA ASN A 82 -20.45 9.32 -12.02
C ASN A 82 -20.72 10.80 -12.29
N ASP A 83 -20.75 11.66 -11.27
CA ASP A 83 -21.03 13.11 -11.40
C ASP A 83 -20.14 13.83 -12.41
N TYR A 84 -18.92 13.35 -12.61
CA TYR A 84 -17.98 13.92 -13.60
C TYR A 84 -18.08 13.31 -14.99
N ALA A 85 -18.91 12.28 -15.21
CA ALA A 85 -18.90 11.48 -16.43
C ALA A 85 -19.57 12.15 -17.65
N GLY A 86 -20.46 13.12 -17.41
CA GLY A 86 -21.25 13.77 -18.48
C GLY A 86 -20.42 14.20 -19.72
N PRO A 87 -19.32 14.96 -19.57
CA PRO A 87 -18.50 15.36 -20.70
C PRO A 87 -17.83 14.21 -21.45
N TYR A 88 -17.48 13.10 -20.77
CA TYR A 88 -16.90 11.90 -21.36
C TYR A 88 -17.95 11.13 -22.17
N ILE A 89 -19.16 10.97 -21.61
CA ILE A 89 -20.31 10.33 -22.28
C ILE A 89 -20.69 11.13 -23.52
N SER A 90 -20.74 12.45 -23.43
CA SER A 90 -21.01 13.33 -24.59
C SER A 90 -19.98 13.13 -25.71
N ALA A 91 -18.69 13.01 -25.36
CA ALA A 91 -17.64 12.73 -26.33
C ALA A 91 -17.82 11.34 -26.98
N LEU A 92 -18.07 10.29 -26.16
CA LEU A 92 -18.33 8.94 -26.68
C LEU A 92 -19.48 8.92 -27.67
N LYS A 93 -20.64 9.51 -27.32
CA LYS A 93 -21.83 9.56 -28.18
C LYS A 93 -21.59 10.39 -29.45
N LYS A 94 -20.88 11.53 -29.36
CA LYS A 94 -20.56 12.38 -30.52
C LYS A 94 -19.76 11.59 -31.55
N TYR A 95 -18.66 10.95 -31.14
CA TYR A 95 -17.77 10.27 -32.07
C TYR A 95 -18.28 8.90 -32.50
N ALA A 96 -19.14 8.24 -31.71
CA ALA A 96 -19.83 7.02 -32.14
C ALA A 96 -20.71 7.22 -33.38
N LYS A 97 -21.33 8.41 -33.54
CA LYS A 97 -22.22 8.70 -34.69
C LYS A 97 -21.48 8.76 -36.02
N ILE A 98 -20.19 9.09 -36.00
CA ILE A 98 -19.39 9.32 -37.22
C ILE A 98 -18.32 8.24 -37.47
N CYS A 99 -18.16 7.30 -36.54
CA CYS A 99 -17.16 6.24 -36.65
C CYS A 99 -17.83 4.90 -36.99
N THR A 100 -17.18 4.12 -37.85
CA THR A 100 -17.61 2.76 -38.21
C THR A 100 -17.05 1.70 -37.28
N ASN A 101 -15.92 2.00 -36.63
CA ASN A 101 -15.21 1.07 -35.74
C ASN A 101 -14.97 1.71 -34.35
N CYS A 102 -15.14 0.91 -33.32
CA CYS A 102 -14.80 1.23 -31.93
C CYS A 102 -13.72 0.28 -31.43
N VAL A 103 -12.55 0.80 -31.11
CA VAL A 103 -11.44 0.03 -30.53
C VAL A 103 -11.36 0.28 -29.04
N ILE A 104 -11.45 -0.78 -28.25
CA ILE A 104 -11.23 -0.73 -26.80
C ILE A 104 -9.73 -0.67 -26.56
N GLY A 105 -9.24 0.48 -26.14
CA GLY A 105 -7.82 0.76 -25.86
C GLY A 105 -7.61 1.20 -24.41
N THR A 106 -8.40 0.64 -23.50
CA THR A 106 -8.20 0.74 -22.06
C THR A 106 -7.03 -0.13 -21.60
N ASP A 107 -6.60 0.00 -20.35
CA ASP A 107 -5.54 -0.81 -19.80
C ASP A 107 -5.86 -2.32 -20.01
N ALA A 108 -4.85 -3.11 -20.36
CA ALA A 108 -5.06 -4.50 -20.75
C ALA A 108 -5.14 -5.43 -19.52
N ASP A 109 -6.05 -5.13 -18.59
CA ASP A 109 -6.38 -5.95 -17.42
C ASP A 109 -7.91 -6.08 -17.25
N VAL A 110 -8.33 -6.84 -16.24
CA VAL A 110 -9.76 -7.07 -15.93
C VAL A 110 -10.49 -5.76 -15.69
N GLU A 111 -9.85 -4.82 -15.00
CA GLU A 111 -10.41 -3.49 -14.69
C GLU A 111 -10.58 -2.65 -15.95
N GLY A 112 -9.52 -2.57 -16.78
CA GLY A 112 -9.57 -1.84 -18.04
C GLY A 112 -10.57 -2.43 -19.03
N CYS A 113 -10.69 -3.77 -19.11
CA CYS A 113 -11.74 -4.42 -19.89
C CYS A 113 -13.15 -4.03 -19.38
N SER A 114 -13.35 -3.98 -18.06
CA SER A 114 -14.61 -3.54 -17.46
C SER A 114 -14.90 -2.07 -17.77
N ILE A 115 -13.93 -1.17 -17.64
CA ILE A 115 -14.07 0.26 -17.96
C ILE A 115 -14.43 0.45 -19.44
N GLY A 116 -13.73 -0.23 -20.34
CA GLY A 116 -13.96 -0.08 -21.78
C GLY A 116 -15.31 -0.65 -22.23
N MET A 117 -15.60 -1.90 -21.84
CA MET A 117 -16.75 -2.66 -22.37
C MET A 117 -18.00 -2.51 -21.52
N MET A 118 -17.89 -2.43 -20.18
CA MET A 118 -19.07 -2.33 -19.32
C MET A 118 -19.46 -0.89 -19.02
N ASP A 119 -18.49 0.04 -18.86
CA ASP A 119 -18.81 1.44 -18.58
C ASP A 119 -19.03 2.26 -19.86
N ALA A 120 -18.10 2.22 -20.81
CA ALA A 120 -18.06 3.16 -21.92
C ALA A 120 -18.84 2.67 -23.16
N LEU A 121 -18.67 1.42 -23.52
CA LEU A 121 -19.26 0.86 -24.73
C LEU A 121 -20.79 0.95 -24.80
N PRO A 122 -21.58 0.79 -23.70
CA PRO A 122 -23.03 0.97 -23.76
C PRO A 122 -23.48 2.34 -24.29
N PHE A 123 -22.74 3.40 -24.02
CA PHE A 123 -23.04 4.74 -24.55
C PHE A 123 -22.71 4.88 -26.03
N VAL A 124 -21.76 4.09 -26.53
CA VAL A 124 -21.39 4.04 -27.94
C VAL A 124 -22.45 3.26 -28.74
N THR A 125 -22.80 2.04 -28.29
CA THR A 125 -23.78 1.17 -28.95
C THR A 125 -25.21 1.71 -28.90
N GLN A 126 -25.52 2.53 -27.89
CA GLN A 126 -26.83 3.23 -27.80
C GLN A 126 -27.08 4.15 -29.01
N VAL A 127 -26.06 4.76 -29.57
CA VAL A 127 -26.18 5.71 -30.69
C VAL A 127 -25.70 5.14 -32.02
N ASN A 128 -24.93 4.07 -32.01
CA ASN A 128 -24.46 3.35 -33.18
C ASN A 128 -24.43 1.84 -32.88
N PRO A 129 -25.59 1.14 -32.98
CA PRO A 129 -25.67 -0.29 -32.70
C PRO A 129 -24.83 -1.18 -33.63
N SER A 130 -24.58 -0.71 -34.87
CA SER A 130 -23.84 -1.45 -35.89
C SER A 130 -22.34 -1.26 -35.87
N ILE A 131 -21.82 -0.46 -34.93
CA ILE A 131 -20.38 -0.17 -34.84
C ILE A 131 -19.58 -1.47 -34.59
N LYS A 132 -18.55 -1.69 -35.40
CA LYS A 132 -17.67 -2.86 -35.24
C LYS A 132 -16.75 -2.67 -34.04
N ILE A 133 -16.75 -3.63 -33.11
CA ILE A 133 -16.00 -3.56 -31.86
C ILE A 133 -14.75 -4.44 -31.95
N MET A 134 -13.59 -3.87 -31.68
CA MET A 134 -12.30 -4.54 -31.60
C MET A 134 -11.57 -4.11 -30.33
N GLN A 135 -10.48 -4.77 -30.00
CA GLN A 135 -9.64 -4.41 -28.85
C GLN A 135 -8.17 -4.32 -29.25
N ILE A 136 -7.49 -3.29 -28.74
CA ILE A 136 -6.04 -3.21 -28.78
C ILE A 136 -5.48 -3.69 -27.43
N TRP A 137 -4.50 -4.61 -27.45
CA TRP A 137 -3.90 -5.15 -26.25
C TRP A 137 -2.48 -4.62 -26.10
N LEU A 138 -2.27 -3.69 -25.15
CA LEU A 138 -1.01 -2.98 -24.99
C LEU A 138 -0.24 -3.46 -23.73
N ASN A 139 0.97 -3.95 -23.94
CA ASN A 139 1.90 -4.29 -22.84
C ASN A 139 2.73 -3.08 -22.40
N ASP A 140 2.88 -2.08 -23.28
CA ASP A 140 3.56 -0.83 -23.00
C ASP A 140 3.07 0.29 -23.93
N LEU A 141 3.55 1.51 -23.71
CA LEU A 141 3.18 2.70 -24.48
C LEU A 141 4.29 3.19 -25.44
N GLN A 142 5.22 2.31 -25.83
CA GLN A 142 6.20 2.63 -26.85
C GLN A 142 5.53 2.71 -28.24
N LYS A 143 6.03 3.61 -29.11
CA LYS A 143 5.47 3.83 -30.43
C LYS A 143 5.33 2.54 -31.24
N ASN A 144 6.40 1.74 -31.31
CA ASN A 144 6.40 0.50 -32.08
C ASN A 144 5.40 -0.53 -31.56
N SER A 145 5.32 -0.66 -30.21
CA SER A 145 4.36 -1.57 -29.56
C SER A 145 2.90 -1.17 -29.86
N ILE A 146 2.60 0.14 -29.82
CA ILE A 146 1.27 0.65 -30.12
C ILE A 146 0.92 0.41 -31.59
N VAL A 147 1.81 0.75 -32.53
CA VAL A 147 1.58 0.55 -33.97
C VAL A 147 1.40 -0.92 -34.31
N GLN A 148 2.25 -1.79 -33.75
CA GLN A 148 2.12 -3.23 -33.93
C GLN A 148 0.79 -3.76 -33.40
N ALA A 149 0.39 -3.38 -32.19
CA ALA A 149 -0.87 -3.81 -31.58
C ALA A 149 -2.09 -3.25 -32.33
N TYR A 150 -2.02 -2.03 -32.87
CA TYR A 150 -3.08 -1.44 -33.68
C TYR A 150 -3.25 -2.14 -35.03
N ASN A 151 -2.18 -2.59 -35.65
CA ASN A 151 -2.22 -3.39 -36.87
C ASN A 151 -2.71 -4.85 -36.62
N ASN A 152 -2.67 -5.32 -35.37
CA ASN A 152 -3.07 -6.64 -34.95
C ASN A 152 -4.17 -6.60 -33.89
N LEU A 153 -5.26 -5.88 -34.17
CA LEU A 153 -6.43 -5.81 -33.28
C LEU A 153 -7.02 -7.19 -33.03
N ILE A 154 -7.44 -7.43 -31.81
CA ILE A 154 -8.02 -8.71 -31.36
C ILE A 154 -9.54 -8.56 -31.13
N PRO A 155 -10.30 -9.66 -31.13
CA PRO A 155 -11.67 -9.65 -30.63
C PRO A 155 -11.70 -9.22 -29.15
N PRO A 156 -12.76 -8.50 -28.69
CA PRO A 156 -12.87 -8.08 -27.31
C PRO A 156 -12.86 -9.26 -26.34
N LYS A 157 -12.05 -9.15 -25.28
CA LYS A 157 -11.98 -10.17 -24.20
C LYS A 157 -13.16 -10.04 -23.25
N TRP A 158 -14.35 -10.40 -23.70
CA TRP A 158 -15.59 -10.28 -22.93
C TRP A 158 -15.56 -11.01 -21.59
N SER A 159 -14.93 -12.18 -21.49
CA SER A 159 -14.81 -12.92 -20.23
C SER A 159 -14.07 -12.12 -19.15
N TRP A 160 -13.10 -11.30 -19.55
CA TRP A 160 -12.40 -10.40 -18.63
C TRP A 160 -13.30 -9.26 -18.17
N ALA A 161 -14.03 -8.65 -19.09
CA ALA A 161 -14.98 -7.59 -18.75
C ALA A 161 -16.09 -8.11 -17.82
N TYR A 162 -16.63 -9.30 -18.10
CA TYR A 162 -17.64 -9.95 -17.26
C TYR A 162 -17.11 -10.32 -15.87
N SER A 163 -15.83 -10.71 -15.75
CA SER A 163 -15.20 -10.95 -14.44
C SER A 163 -15.10 -9.67 -13.60
N GLY A 164 -14.74 -8.54 -14.25
CA GLY A 164 -14.73 -7.22 -13.61
C GLY A 164 -16.12 -6.76 -13.19
N GLU A 165 -17.10 -6.94 -14.06
CA GLU A 165 -18.51 -6.60 -13.80
C GLU A 165 -19.10 -7.43 -12.67
N ALA A 166 -18.87 -8.75 -12.67
CA ALA A 166 -19.32 -9.64 -11.60
C ALA A 166 -18.75 -9.18 -10.24
N ARG A 167 -17.46 -8.81 -10.21
CA ARG A 167 -16.83 -8.24 -9.01
C ARG A 167 -17.54 -6.97 -8.55
N ALA A 168 -17.80 -6.03 -9.47
CA ALA A 168 -18.46 -4.76 -9.15
C ALA A 168 -19.87 -4.99 -8.57
N ILE A 169 -20.65 -5.89 -9.17
CA ILE A 169 -22.00 -6.28 -8.71
C ILE A 169 -21.90 -6.91 -7.30
N LEU A 170 -21.04 -7.90 -7.12
CA LEU A 170 -20.90 -8.61 -5.84
C LEU A 170 -20.40 -7.70 -4.73
N ASP A 171 -19.42 -6.83 -5.01
CA ASP A 171 -18.92 -5.87 -4.02
C ASP A 171 -19.98 -4.83 -3.66
N ALA A 172 -20.83 -4.41 -4.60
CA ALA A 172 -21.96 -3.52 -4.34
C ALA A 172 -23.05 -4.22 -3.49
N VAL A 173 -23.50 -5.41 -3.89
CA VAL A 173 -24.55 -6.16 -3.17
C VAL A 173 -24.11 -6.48 -1.76
N ILE A 174 -22.95 -7.11 -1.58
CA ILE A 174 -22.39 -7.47 -0.28
C ILE A 174 -22.09 -6.20 0.56
N GLY A 175 -21.46 -5.21 -0.06
CA GLY A 175 -21.08 -3.98 0.63
C GLY A 175 -22.28 -3.18 1.13
N PHE A 176 -23.33 -3.00 0.30
CA PHE A 176 -24.49 -2.22 0.68
C PHE A 176 -25.36 -2.93 1.71
N SER A 177 -25.67 -4.22 1.50
CA SER A 177 -26.50 -4.99 2.41
C SER A 177 -25.83 -5.18 3.78
N ALA A 178 -24.56 -5.65 3.80
CA ALA A 178 -23.82 -5.86 5.03
C ALA A 178 -23.56 -4.55 5.79
N THR A 179 -23.13 -3.49 5.11
CA THR A 179 -22.92 -2.17 5.73
C THR A 179 -24.18 -1.68 6.40
N ARG A 180 -25.34 -1.79 5.75
CA ARG A 180 -26.61 -1.35 6.27
C ARG A 180 -27.07 -2.20 7.45
N GLU A 181 -27.09 -3.52 7.32
CA GLU A 181 -27.51 -4.45 8.38
C GLU A 181 -26.65 -4.28 9.65
N VAL A 182 -25.33 -4.29 9.50
CA VAL A 182 -24.40 -4.15 10.63
C VAL A 182 -24.50 -2.77 11.27
N SER A 183 -24.59 -1.71 10.47
CA SER A 183 -24.70 -0.35 11.02
C SER A 183 -26.01 -0.11 11.75
N LEU A 184 -27.13 -0.67 11.27
CA LEU A 184 -28.42 -0.61 11.94
C LEU A 184 -28.41 -1.41 13.26
N THR A 185 -27.78 -2.59 13.25
CA THR A 185 -27.61 -3.42 14.45
C THR A 185 -26.74 -2.76 15.50
N LEU A 186 -25.65 -2.10 15.10
CA LEU A 186 -24.72 -1.42 16.01
C LEU A 186 -25.12 0.03 16.32
N LYS A 187 -26.23 0.53 15.77
CA LYS A 187 -26.64 1.94 15.89
C LYS A 187 -26.60 2.51 17.33
N PRO A 188 -27.06 1.78 18.37
CA PRO A 188 -26.97 2.29 19.74
C PRO A 188 -25.53 2.62 20.17
N ILE A 189 -24.59 1.76 19.82
CA ILE A 189 -23.17 1.90 20.16
C ILE A 189 -22.52 2.98 19.31
N LEU A 190 -22.79 2.99 17.99
CA LEU A 190 -22.24 3.96 17.06
C LEU A 190 -22.64 5.40 17.42
N ASN A 191 -23.87 5.59 17.87
CA ASN A 191 -24.35 6.91 18.35
C ASN A 191 -23.55 7.39 19.56
N LYS A 192 -23.22 6.50 20.52
CA LYS A 192 -22.43 6.84 21.72
C LYS A 192 -21.01 7.32 21.39
N ILE A 193 -20.41 6.81 20.32
CA ILE A 193 -19.07 7.19 19.87
C ILE A 193 -19.07 8.20 18.71
N ASN A 194 -20.25 8.75 18.37
CA ASN A 194 -20.44 9.72 17.29
C ASN A 194 -19.97 9.22 15.91
N VAL A 195 -20.19 7.94 15.62
CA VAL A 195 -19.91 7.32 14.32
C VAL A 195 -21.22 7.08 13.59
N ARG A 196 -21.34 7.60 12.36
CA ARG A 196 -22.60 7.54 11.61
C ARG A 196 -22.92 6.11 11.15
N PHE A 197 -21.92 5.37 10.67
CA PHE A 197 -22.05 3.99 10.20
C PHE A 197 -20.70 3.29 10.13
N THR A 198 -20.72 1.96 10.09
CA THR A 198 -19.55 1.11 9.85
C THR A 198 -19.62 0.53 8.44
N SER A 199 -18.57 0.69 7.69
CA SER A 199 -18.52 0.14 6.33
C SER A 199 -17.98 -1.29 6.34
N ILE A 200 -18.73 -2.18 5.74
CA ILE A 200 -18.41 -3.59 5.58
C ILE A 200 -18.09 -3.89 4.11
N GLY A 201 -17.15 -4.75 3.88
CA GLY A 201 -16.83 -5.27 2.56
C GLY A 201 -16.01 -6.53 2.70
N ARG A 202 -16.22 -7.51 1.83
CA ARG A 202 -15.65 -8.86 1.96
C ARG A 202 -14.12 -8.85 2.17
N VAL A 203 -13.36 -8.17 1.33
CA VAL A 203 -11.89 -8.15 1.43
C VAL A 203 -11.40 -7.32 2.61
N GLN A 204 -11.96 -6.11 2.78
CA GLN A 204 -11.52 -5.19 3.84
C GLN A 204 -11.81 -5.73 5.23
N THR A 205 -12.96 -6.38 5.43
CA THR A 205 -13.36 -6.89 6.74
C THR A 205 -12.54 -8.14 7.12
N SER A 206 -12.29 -9.04 6.17
CA SER A 206 -11.39 -10.18 6.38
C SER A 206 -9.95 -9.74 6.67
N LEU A 207 -9.45 -8.69 5.98
CA LEU A 207 -8.13 -8.14 6.26
C LEU A 207 -8.07 -7.52 7.66
N LEU A 208 -9.08 -6.74 8.05
CA LEU A 208 -9.18 -6.16 9.38
C LEU A 208 -9.20 -7.26 10.47
N TYR A 209 -9.91 -8.36 10.22
CA TYR A 209 -9.93 -9.50 11.13
C TYR A 209 -8.53 -10.13 11.34
N LEU A 210 -7.77 -10.32 10.27
CA LEU A 210 -6.39 -10.82 10.39
C LEU A 210 -5.47 -9.87 11.18
N LEU A 211 -5.66 -8.56 11.01
CA LEU A 211 -4.94 -7.54 11.77
C LEU A 211 -5.36 -7.56 13.25
N TYR A 212 -6.65 -7.68 13.51
CA TYR A 212 -7.21 -7.83 14.85
C TYR A 212 -6.62 -9.05 15.57
N LEU A 213 -6.57 -10.22 14.93
CA LEU A 213 -5.97 -11.42 15.51
C LEU A 213 -4.50 -11.20 15.88
N ARG A 214 -3.73 -10.53 15.01
CA ARG A 214 -2.33 -10.17 15.29
C ARG A 214 -2.20 -9.21 16.47
N GLU A 215 -3.05 -8.20 16.53
CA GLU A 215 -3.03 -7.21 17.62
C GLU A 215 -3.41 -7.84 18.95
N ASN A 216 -4.37 -8.79 18.97
CA ASN A 216 -4.72 -9.55 20.19
C ASN A 216 -3.57 -10.45 20.66
N LEU A 217 -2.86 -11.10 19.72
CA LEU A 217 -1.66 -11.86 20.09
C LEU A 217 -0.59 -10.97 20.74
N ILE A 218 -0.49 -9.71 20.31
CA ILE A 218 0.47 -8.76 20.88
C ILE A 218 -0.01 -8.25 22.24
N ARG A 219 -1.30 -7.88 22.36
CA ARG A 219 -1.87 -7.33 23.60
C ARG A 219 -1.91 -8.35 24.75
N ASN A 220 -2.21 -9.60 24.41
CA ASN A 220 -2.32 -10.69 25.39
C ASN A 220 -1.00 -11.43 25.57
N PHE A 221 0.08 -10.94 24.95
CA PHE A 221 1.38 -11.58 25.09
C PHE A 221 1.94 -11.32 26.48
N VAL A 222 2.26 -12.39 27.18
CA VAL A 222 2.96 -12.33 28.46
C VAL A 222 4.44 -12.62 28.21
N SER A 223 5.28 -11.65 28.44
CA SER A 223 6.73 -11.82 28.35
C SER A 223 7.21 -12.77 29.41
N LYS A 224 8.09 -13.71 29.03
CA LYS A 224 8.75 -14.65 29.94
C LYS A 224 10.25 -14.44 29.87
N PRO A 225 10.94 -14.35 31.01
CA PRO A 225 12.38 -14.27 31.00
C PRO A 225 12.99 -15.58 30.51
N PHE A 226 14.12 -15.50 29.87
CA PHE A 226 14.99 -16.61 29.53
C PHE A 226 16.44 -16.16 29.53
N TRP A 227 17.34 -17.08 29.77
CA TRP A 227 18.78 -16.79 29.84
C TRP A 227 19.47 -17.39 28.63
N SER A 228 20.49 -16.68 28.14
CA SER A 228 21.34 -17.15 27.04
C SER A 228 22.80 -16.99 27.40
N ILE A 229 23.59 -18.05 27.17
CA ILE A 229 25.02 -18.04 27.41
C ILE A 229 25.74 -17.94 26.07
N SER A 230 26.73 -17.03 25.98
CA SER A 230 27.56 -16.87 24.81
C SER A 230 29.02 -16.61 25.17
N ALA A 231 29.93 -17.10 24.35
CA ALA A 231 31.36 -16.88 24.48
C ALA A 231 31.88 -16.00 23.33
N ASP A 232 32.64 -14.98 23.64
CA ASP A 232 33.36 -14.17 22.66
C ASP A 232 34.76 -14.79 22.50
N LEU A 233 35.01 -15.41 21.33
CA LEU A 233 36.23 -16.16 21.02
C LEU A 233 37.14 -15.32 20.12
N ALA A 234 38.44 -15.26 20.41
CA ALA A 234 39.38 -14.52 19.60
C ALA A 234 39.94 -15.33 18.46
N ILE A 235 39.90 -14.75 17.25
CA ILE A 235 40.58 -15.25 16.07
C ILE A 235 41.40 -14.13 15.47
N LYS A 236 42.73 -14.17 15.68
CA LYS A 236 43.61 -13.06 15.27
C LYS A 236 43.04 -11.73 15.79
N ASP A 237 42.80 -10.77 14.94
CA ASP A 237 42.28 -9.44 15.27
C ASP A 237 40.76 -9.34 15.35
N ARG A 238 40.05 -10.46 15.35
CA ARG A 238 38.57 -10.49 15.33
C ARG A 238 38.00 -11.32 16.47
N LEU A 239 36.76 -10.99 16.82
CA LEU A 239 35.99 -11.79 17.76
C LEU A 239 34.85 -12.47 17.01
N ILE A 240 34.63 -13.74 17.30
CA ILE A 240 33.42 -14.47 16.93
C ILE A 240 32.61 -14.80 18.17
N VAL A 241 31.32 -14.83 18.01
CA VAL A 241 30.38 -15.19 19.07
C VAL A 241 29.95 -16.64 18.89
N ALA A 242 30.24 -17.47 19.90
CA ALA A 242 29.69 -18.80 20.02
C ALA A 242 28.54 -18.79 21.06
N THR A 243 27.42 -19.38 20.76
CA THR A 243 26.28 -19.48 21.68
C THR A 243 26.15 -20.91 22.15
N HIS A 244 25.78 -21.09 23.42
CA HIS A 244 25.54 -22.42 23.98
C HIS A 244 24.49 -23.16 23.14
N VAL A 245 24.65 -24.46 22.92
CA VAL A 245 23.73 -25.24 22.06
C VAL A 245 22.30 -25.19 22.57
N LYS A 246 22.10 -25.26 23.89
CA LYS A 246 20.82 -24.98 24.56
C LYS A 246 20.64 -23.46 24.68
N ASN A 247 20.30 -22.80 23.59
CA ASN A 247 20.34 -21.34 23.44
C ASN A 247 19.39 -20.55 24.36
N ASN A 248 18.31 -21.17 24.87
CA ASN A 248 17.30 -20.49 25.69
C ASN A 248 17.04 -21.32 26.96
N PHE A 249 17.56 -20.87 28.06
CA PHE A 249 17.30 -21.47 29.37
C PHE A 249 16.07 -20.80 29.99
N SER A 250 15.05 -21.57 30.32
CA SER A 250 13.88 -21.10 31.06
C SER A 250 14.11 -21.08 32.56
N ASP A 251 15.12 -21.82 33.03
CA ASP A 251 15.53 -21.91 34.42
C ASP A 251 16.81 -21.09 34.64
N LYS A 252 16.73 -20.13 35.56
CA LYS A 252 17.83 -19.23 35.92
C LYS A 252 18.97 -20.00 36.60
N ASN A 253 18.62 -20.85 37.57
CA ASN A 253 19.61 -21.57 38.37
C ASN A 253 20.46 -22.49 37.50
N LEU A 254 19.83 -23.17 36.55
CA LEU A 254 20.54 -24.00 35.57
C LEU A 254 21.48 -23.16 34.69
N ALA A 255 21.02 -21.98 34.22
CA ALA A 255 21.85 -21.10 33.43
C ALA A 255 23.04 -20.54 34.21
N GLU A 256 22.83 -20.17 35.47
CA GLU A 256 23.88 -19.69 36.39
C GLU A 256 24.89 -20.82 36.74
N SER A 257 24.43 -22.04 37.02
CA SER A 257 25.31 -23.19 37.27
C SER A 257 26.22 -23.51 36.09
N ILE A 258 25.68 -23.49 34.86
CA ILE A 258 26.50 -23.68 33.64
C ILE A 258 27.48 -22.51 33.49
N TYR A 259 27.00 -21.27 33.67
CA TYR A 259 27.85 -20.10 33.59
C TYR A 259 29.02 -20.16 34.59
N ASP A 260 28.78 -20.52 35.84
CA ASP A 260 29.81 -20.64 36.90
C ASP A 260 30.84 -21.73 36.54
N LYS A 261 30.43 -22.83 35.93
CA LYS A 261 31.32 -23.91 35.44
C LYS A 261 32.29 -23.42 34.36
N ILE A 262 31.91 -22.42 33.55
CA ILE A 262 32.67 -22.02 32.36
C ILE A 262 33.23 -20.60 32.40
N LYS A 263 32.80 -19.74 33.34
CA LYS A 263 33.13 -18.30 33.34
C LYS A 263 34.62 -17.99 33.30
N ASP A 264 35.47 -18.84 33.89
CA ASP A 264 36.92 -18.71 33.99
C ASP A 264 37.70 -19.51 32.94
N ALA A 265 36.97 -20.16 31.99
CA ALA A 265 37.58 -20.93 30.92
C ALA A 265 38.41 -20.02 29.99
N LYS A 266 39.65 -20.44 29.71
CA LYS A 266 40.59 -19.71 28.86
C LYS A 266 40.49 -20.13 27.39
N ASP A 267 40.13 -21.36 27.12
CA ASP A 267 40.14 -21.97 25.83
C ASP A 267 38.77 -22.58 25.43
N ALA A 268 38.39 -22.42 24.18
CA ALA A 268 37.28 -23.11 23.53
C ALA A 268 37.83 -24.11 22.53
N TYR A 269 37.66 -25.41 22.77
CA TYR A 269 38.17 -26.48 21.92
C TYR A 269 37.24 -26.70 20.74
N ILE A 270 37.79 -26.76 19.51
CA ILE A 270 37.04 -26.98 18.28
C ILE A 270 36.78 -28.48 18.11
N MET A 271 35.52 -28.90 18.31
CA MET A 271 35.11 -30.31 18.21
C MET A 271 34.74 -30.72 16.77
N SER A 272 34.14 -29.84 16.00
CA SER A 272 33.82 -30.09 14.59
C SER A 272 33.62 -28.82 13.80
N ILE A 273 33.98 -28.87 12.52
CA ILE A 273 33.71 -27.81 11.54
C ILE A 273 32.89 -28.44 10.41
N LYS A 274 31.65 -27.97 10.23
CA LYS A 274 30.80 -28.39 9.12
C LYS A 274 30.60 -27.23 8.15
N LYS A 275 31.03 -27.40 6.89
CA LYS A 275 30.82 -26.45 5.82
C LYS A 275 29.76 -26.95 4.87
N SER A 276 28.91 -26.05 4.43
CA SER A 276 27.96 -26.29 3.35
C SER A 276 27.97 -25.13 2.38
N SER A 277 28.06 -25.42 1.10
CA SER A 277 27.94 -24.43 0.04
C SER A 277 26.53 -24.47 -0.53
N LYS A 278 25.97 -23.30 -0.83
CA LYS A 278 24.65 -23.16 -1.40
C LYS A 278 24.67 -22.14 -2.54
N LYS A 279 24.16 -22.57 -3.70
CA LYS A 279 23.91 -21.69 -4.83
C LYS A 279 22.57 -20.97 -4.66
N ILE A 280 22.61 -19.66 -4.72
CA ILE A 280 21.43 -18.80 -4.70
C ILE A 280 21.16 -18.36 -6.12
N LEU A 281 20.06 -18.84 -6.67
CA LEU A 281 19.68 -18.52 -8.04
C LEU A 281 19.26 -17.05 -8.18
N PRO A 282 19.46 -16.42 -9.35
CA PRO A 282 18.95 -15.09 -9.68
C PRO A 282 17.47 -14.94 -9.34
N PRO A 283 16.96 -13.72 -9.15
CA PRO A 283 15.54 -13.51 -8.89
C PRO A 283 14.68 -13.99 -10.08
N THR A 284 13.38 -14.16 -9.86
CA THR A 284 12.42 -14.33 -10.96
C THR A 284 11.90 -12.97 -11.39
N PRO A 285 11.36 -12.84 -12.62
CA PRO A 285 10.82 -11.56 -13.11
C PRO A 285 9.80 -10.93 -12.16
N LEU A 286 9.73 -9.61 -12.19
CA LEU A 286 8.83 -8.85 -11.33
C LEU A 286 7.41 -8.86 -11.90
N ASN A 287 6.48 -9.47 -11.15
CA ASN A 287 5.08 -9.14 -11.26
C ASN A 287 4.71 -8.01 -10.28
N THR A 288 3.46 -7.54 -10.30
CA THR A 288 3.00 -6.44 -9.42
C THR A 288 3.26 -6.72 -7.95
N SER A 289 2.92 -7.92 -7.45
CA SER A 289 3.10 -8.28 -6.04
C SER A 289 4.58 -8.23 -5.61
N LYS A 290 5.47 -8.84 -6.41
CA LYS A 290 6.91 -8.83 -6.16
C LYS A 290 7.49 -7.42 -6.20
N ALA A 291 7.08 -6.61 -7.18
CA ALA A 291 7.51 -5.22 -7.31
C ALA A 291 7.08 -4.37 -6.09
N LEU A 292 5.84 -4.47 -5.67
CA LEU A 292 5.34 -3.76 -4.49
C LEU A 292 6.08 -4.16 -3.21
N VAL A 293 6.32 -5.47 -3.01
CA VAL A 293 7.10 -5.98 -1.88
C VAL A 293 8.53 -5.46 -1.92
N LEU A 294 9.17 -5.49 -3.09
CA LEU A 294 10.53 -4.99 -3.29
C LEU A 294 10.64 -3.50 -2.95
N ILE A 295 9.75 -2.69 -3.53
CA ILE A 295 9.77 -1.23 -3.39
C ILE A 295 9.45 -0.83 -1.93
N THR A 296 8.41 -1.40 -1.32
CA THR A 296 8.04 -1.07 0.06
C THR A 296 9.11 -1.51 1.06
N LYS A 297 9.78 -2.64 0.82
CA LYS A 297 10.90 -3.13 1.64
C LYS A 297 12.09 -2.19 1.58
N ASN A 298 12.51 -1.78 0.38
CA ASN A 298 13.75 -1.02 0.18
C ASN A 298 13.56 0.49 0.40
N LEU A 299 12.47 1.08 -0.11
CA LEU A 299 12.24 2.52 -0.03
C LEU A 299 11.42 2.96 1.19
N LYS A 300 10.87 2.00 1.96
CA LYS A 300 10.08 2.26 3.18
C LYS A 300 8.87 3.18 2.95
N ILE A 301 8.29 3.13 1.76
CA ILE A 301 7.08 3.85 1.36
C ILE A 301 5.83 2.98 1.46
N THR A 302 4.65 3.59 1.33
CA THR A 302 3.37 2.86 1.36
C THR A 302 3.13 2.08 0.08
N ALA A 303 2.38 0.99 0.17
CA ALA A 303 2.01 0.18 -1.00
C ALA A 303 1.26 1.01 -2.07
N LYS A 304 0.36 1.91 -1.65
CA LYS A 304 -0.39 2.81 -2.55
C LYS A 304 0.56 3.75 -3.33
N LEU A 305 1.55 4.33 -2.64
CA LEU A 305 2.52 5.22 -3.28
C LEU A 305 3.45 4.44 -4.23
N ALA A 306 3.84 3.21 -3.85
CA ALA A 306 4.65 2.34 -4.68
C ALA A 306 3.93 1.98 -6.00
N LEU A 307 2.66 1.56 -5.93
CA LEU A 307 1.85 1.25 -7.12
C LEU A 307 1.67 2.49 -8.00
N LYS A 308 1.32 3.62 -7.40
CA LYS A 308 1.18 4.88 -8.15
C LYS A 308 2.47 5.26 -8.88
N THR A 309 3.63 5.11 -8.23
CA THR A 309 4.91 5.45 -8.88
C THR A 309 5.23 4.53 -10.06
N LEU A 310 4.89 3.24 -9.96
CA LEU A 310 5.01 2.30 -11.08
C LEU A 310 4.08 2.71 -12.23
N GLU A 311 2.83 3.10 -11.94
CA GLU A 311 1.87 3.59 -12.95
C GLU A 311 2.34 4.89 -13.60
N ASP A 312 2.91 5.82 -12.84
CA ASP A 312 3.48 7.06 -13.37
C ASP A 312 4.66 6.76 -14.32
N LEU A 313 5.55 5.83 -13.98
CA LEU A 313 6.65 5.38 -14.85
C LEU A 313 6.14 4.73 -16.15
N TYR A 314 5.09 3.92 -16.08
CA TYR A 314 4.45 3.34 -17.26
C TYR A 314 3.84 4.42 -18.15
N LEU A 315 3.06 5.35 -17.58
CA LEU A 315 2.46 6.46 -18.33
C LEU A 315 3.49 7.41 -18.96
N ASN A 316 4.71 7.46 -18.40
CA ASN A 316 5.84 8.18 -18.96
C ASN A 316 6.66 7.32 -19.96
N LYS A 317 6.16 6.15 -20.35
CA LYS A 317 6.78 5.23 -21.33
C LYS A 317 8.16 4.69 -20.88
N ILE A 318 8.41 4.63 -19.57
CA ILE A 318 9.72 4.25 -19.00
C ILE A 318 9.78 2.75 -18.70
N ILE A 319 8.69 2.17 -18.21
CA ILE A 319 8.53 0.73 -17.93
C ILE A 319 7.31 0.16 -18.63
N SER A 320 7.24 -1.17 -18.73
CA SER A 320 6.04 -1.89 -19.21
C SER A 320 4.88 -1.73 -18.21
N TYR A 321 3.68 -2.19 -18.61
CA TYR A 321 2.48 -2.12 -17.77
C TYR A 321 2.69 -2.82 -16.41
N PRO A 322 2.49 -2.12 -15.28
CA PRO A 322 2.91 -2.64 -13.98
C PRO A 322 1.91 -3.58 -13.30
N ARG A 323 0.68 -3.73 -13.84
CA ARG A 323 -0.35 -4.59 -13.25
C ARG A 323 -0.37 -5.94 -13.96
N THR A 324 0.64 -6.76 -13.70
CA THR A 324 0.79 -8.13 -14.26
C THR A 324 0.90 -9.18 -13.15
N ASP A 325 0.29 -10.34 -13.35
CA ASP A 325 0.49 -11.51 -12.50
C ASP A 325 1.61 -12.41 -13.02
N SER A 326 1.98 -12.26 -14.30
CA SER A 326 3.00 -13.08 -14.94
C SER A 326 4.38 -12.80 -14.38
N ASP A 327 5.13 -13.85 -14.10
CA ASP A 327 6.56 -13.82 -13.82
C ASP A 327 7.35 -14.67 -14.83
N VAL A 328 6.73 -14.88 -16.00
CA VAL A 328 7.31 -15.60 -17.15
C VAL A 328 7.21 -14.68 -18.37
N PHE A 329 8.31 -14.53 -19.12
CA PHE A 329 8.31 -13.87 -20.41
C PHE A 329 7.95 -14.86 -21.52
N SER A 330 7.28 -14.40 -22.58
CA SER A 330 7.10 -15.22 -23.77
C SER A 330 8.45 -15.61 -24.42
N LYS A 331 8.48 -16.72 -25.12
CA LYS A 331 9.72 -17.16 -25.83
C LYS A 331 10.18 -16.17 -26.89
N THR A 332 9.28 -15.37 -27.42
CA THR A 332 9.54 -14.36 -28.47
C THR A 332 9.84 -12.97 -27.89
N TYR A 333 9.97 -12.83 -26.56
CA TYR A 333 10.23 -11.54 -25.96
C TYR A 333 11.65 -11.04 -26.27
N ASP A 334 11.76 -9.85 -26.85
CA ASP A 334 13.04 -9.29 -27.31
C ASP A 334 13.86 -8.69 -26.16
N HIS A 335 14.54 -9.57 -25.44
CA HIS A 335 15.47 -9.16 -24.39
C HIS A 335 16.73 -8.48 -24.93
N LEU A 336 17.18 -8.86 -26.13
CA LEU A 336 18.41 -8.35 -26.70
C LEU A 336 18.33 -6.85 -26.95
N SER A 337 17.27 -6.40 -27.62
CA SER A 337 17.03 -4.97 -27.87
C SER A 337 16.97 -4.15 -26.57
N ILE A 338 16.39 -4.70 -25.51
CA ILE A 338 16.36 -4.00 -24.23
C ILE A 338 17.75 -3.93 -23.59
N LEU A 339 18.48 -5.05 -23.52
CA LEU A 339 19.82 -5.11 -22.93
C LEU A 339 20.78 -4.19 -23.67
N GLN A 340 20.72 -4.13 -25.01
CA GLN A 340 21.55 -3.25 -25.82
C GLN A 340 21.45 -1.78 -25.41
N LYS A 341 20.23 -1.30 -25.06
CA LYS A 341 20.02 0.06 -24.58
C LYS A 341 20.79 0.36 -23.28
N PHE A 342 21.08 -0.65 -22.47
CA PHE A 342 21.81 -0.49 -21.22
C PHE A 342 23.32 -0.65 -21.34
N MET A 343 23.86 -1.05 -22.49
CA MET A 343 25.31 -1.22 -22.70
C MET A 343 26.12 0.08 -22.53
N ILE A 344 25.51 1.22 -22.81
CA ILE A 344 26.13 2.55 -22.71
C ILE A 344 25.83 3.26 -21.37
N HIS A 345 25.01 2.67 -20.50
CA HIS A 345 24.63 3.29 -19.24
C HIS A 345 25.79 3.29 -18.24
N ASN A 346 26.08 4.42 -17.61
CA ASN A 346 27.23 4.59 -16.72
C ASN A 346 27.29 3.54 -15.59
N ASN A 347 26.16 3.25 -14.95
CA ASN A 347 26.12 2.33 -13.80
C ASN A 347 25.85 0.87 -14.14
N TYR A 348 25.37 0.55 -15.35
CA TYR A 348 24.95 -0.80 -15.73
C TYR A 348 25.67 -1.35 -16.94
N GLY A 349 26.30 -0.49 -17.75
CA GLY A 349 26.86 -0.84 -19.05
C GLY A 349 27.96 -1.92 -18.96
N SER A 350 28.85 -1.82 -17.99
CA SER A 350 29.90 -2.81 -17.78
C SER A 350 29.31 -4.20 -17.51
N TYR A 351 28.32 -4.28 -16.60
CA TYR A 351 27.65 -5.54 -16.30
C TYR A 351 26.98 -6.14 -17.54
N VAL A 352 26.24 -5.32 -18.29
CA VAL A 352 25.53 -5.78 -19.49
C VAL A 352 26.49 -6.25 -20.56
N LYS A 353 27.59 -5.50 -20.84
CA LYS A 353 28.65 -5.90 -21.80
C LYS A 353 29.22 -7.28 -21.44
N THR A 354 29.51 -7.53 -20.16
CA THR A 354 29.99 -8.85 -19.69
C THR A 354 28.99 -9.96 -19.98
N ARG A 355 27.65 -9.70 -19.79
CA ARG A 355 26.61 -10.72 -20.13
C ARG A 355 26.60 -11.05 -21.63
N PHE A 356 26.74 -10.04 -22.50
CA PHE A 356 26.81 -10.26 -23.94
C PHE A 356 28.04 -11.07 -24.33
N GLN A 357 29.23 -10.73 -23.83
CA GLN A 357 30.47 -11.45 -24.06
C GLN A 357 30.39 -12.92 -23.66
N GLN A 358 29.70 -13.20 -22.53
CA GLN A 358 29.50 -14.55 -22.03
C GLN A 358 28.30 -15.27 -22.68
N LYS A 359 27.61 -14.66 -23.65
CA LYS A 359 26.39 -15.19 -24.27
C LYS A 359 25.26 -15.50 -23.26
N LYS A 360 25.24 -14.82 -22.09
CA LYS A 360 24.27 -15.01 -21.01
C LYS A 360 23.15 -13.98 -21.10
N VAL A 361 22.35 -14.07 -22.15
CA VAL A 361 21.26 -13.12 -22.47
C VAL A 361 19.87 -13.75 -22.33
N ILE A 362 19.77 -14.96 -21.76
CA ILE A 362 18.52 -15.63 -21.45
C ILE A 362 18.20 -15.39 -19.97
N PRO A 363 17.03 -14.78 -19.64
CA PRO A 363 16.68 -14.50 -18.26
C PRO A 363 16.19 -15.76 -17.54
N ARG A 364 16.42 -15.79 -16.23
CA ARG A 364 15.70 -16.75 -15.39
C ARG A 364 14.21 -16.46 -15.44
N GLN A 365 13.40 -17.49 -15.62
CA GLN A 365 11.93 -17.42 -15.63
C GLN A 365 11.33 -17.74 -14.26
N GLY A 366 10.09 -17.28 -14.03
CA GLY A 366 9.27 -17.70 -12.93
C GLY A 366 8.49 -18.98 -13.22
N LYS A 367 7.27 -19.06 -12.66
CA LYS A 367 6.37 -20.22 -12.81
C LYS A 367 4.97 -19.85 -13.30
N ILE A 368 4.62 -18.57 -13.23
CA ILE A 368 3.25 -18.10 -13.46
C ILE A 368 3.22 -17.33 -14.77
N ASP A 369 2.55 -17.90 -15.76
CA ASP A 369 2.08 -17.19 -16.94
C ASP A 369 0.57 -16.98 -16.78
N ALA A 370 0.18 -15.74 -16.53
CA ALA A 370 -1.22 -15.39 -16.29
C ALA A 370 -1.98 -15.06 -17.60
N GLY A 371 -1.30 -15.10 -18.74
CA GLY A 371 -1.87 -14.74 -20.04
C GLY A 371 -2.33 -13.28 -20.13
N ASP A 372 -1.87 -12.44 -19.18
CA ASP A 372 -2.19 -11.02 -19.11
C ASP A 372 -1.12 -10.18 -19.81
N HIS A 373 -0.03 -9.92 -19.13
CA HIS A 373 1.10 -9.10 -19.59
C HIS A 373 2.43 -9.78 -19.34
N SER A 374 3.44 -9.30 -20.03
CA SER A 374 4.83 -9.59 -19.67
C SER A 374 5.14 -9.07 -18.26
N PRO A 375 6.11 -9.65 -17.57
CA PRO A 375 6.63 -9.09 -16.33
C PRO A 375 7.08 -7.63 -16.48
N ILE A 376 7.12 -6.91 -15.34
CA ILE A 376 7.52 -5.50 -15.32
C ILE A 376 8.96 -5.35 -15.82
N THR A 377 9.13 -4.61 -16.92
CA THR A 377 10.38 -4.48 -17.66
C THR A 377 10.74 -3.01 -17.88
N PRO A 378 12.00 -2.60 -17.70
CA PRO A 378 12.46 -1.28 -18.12
C PRO A 378 12.58 -1.25 -19.66
N LEU A 379 11.97 -0.24 -20.29
CA LEU A 379 11.89 -0.13 -21.76
C LEU A 379 12.95 0.78 -22.35
N ILE A 380 13.48 1.70 -21.57
CA ILE A 380 14.48 2.69 -21.95
C ILE A 380 15.57 2.75 -20.88
N SER A 381 16.79 3.06 -21.31
CA SER A 381 17.92 3.32 -20.43
C SER A 381 17.95 4.81 -20.08
N LEU A 382 17.85 5.14 -18.79
CA LEU A 382 17.85 6.51 -18.29
C LEU A 382 18.90 6.69 -17.21
N GLU A 383 19.75 7.71 -17.38
CA GLU A 383 20.65 8.16 -16.34
C GLU A 383 19.87 8.85 -15.19
N PRO A 384 20.38 8.85 -13.95
CA PRO A 384 19.71 9.48 -12.81
C PRO A 384 19.40 10.99 -12.99
N SER A 385 20.14 11.67 -13.85
CA SER A 385 19.94 13.10 -14.20
C SER A 385 18.85 13.33 -15.24
N SER A 386 18.28 12.29 -15.83
CA SER A 386 17.31 12.42 -16.93
C SER A 386 16.10 13.26 -16.52
N PRO A 387 15.69 14.25 -17.35
CA PRO A 387 14.50 15.08 -17.11
C PRO A 387 13.18 14.32 -17.28
N LYS A 388 13.21 13.08 -17.79
CA LYS A 388 12.03 12.21 -17.88
C LYS A 388 11.51 11.77 -16.52
N PHE A 389 12.31 11.85 -15.46
CA PHE A 389 11.86 11.61 -14.10
C PHE A 389 11.23 12.88 -13.51
N GLU A 390 9.98 12.78 -13.11
CA GLU A 390 9.25 13.90 -12.49
C GLU A 390 9.73 14.18 -11.04
N ASN A 391 10.33 13.19 -10.38
CA ASN A 391 10.81 13.30 -8.99
C ASN A 391 11.80 12.17 -8.62
N ASP A 392 12.48 12.34 -7.48
CA ASP A 392 13.47 11.38 -6.98
C ASP A 392 12.90 10.00 -6.65
N LEU A 393 11.63 9.90 -6.31
CA LEU A 393 11.01 8.61 -6.02
C LEU A 393 10.92 7.75 -7.29
N GLN A 394 10.56 8.38 -8.44
CA GLN A 394 10.56 7.68 -9.74
C GLN A 394 11.96 7.16 -10.09
N LYS A 395 13.03 7.95 -9.85
CA LYS A 395 14.42 7.50 -10.06
C LYS A 395 14.76 6.26 -9.22
N LYS A 396 14.42 6.30 -7.93
CA LYS A 396 14.70 5.19 -7.00
C LYS A 396 13.91 3.92 -7.37
N VAL A 397 12.64 4.06 -7.72
CA VAL A 397 11.80 2.92 -8.14
C VAL A 397 12.31 2.36 -9.47
N TYR A 398 12.61 3.20 -10.44
CA TYR A 398 13.20 2.79 -11.72
C TYR A 398 14.51 2.03 -11.53
N ASN A 399 15.43 2.54 -10.69
CA ASN A 399 16.69 1.85 -10.38
C ASN A 399 16.46 0.44 -9.79
N LEU A 400 15.46 0.27 -8.90
CA LEU A 400 15.10 -1.06 -8.39
C LEU A 400 14.57 -1.98 -9.49
N VAL A 401 13.73 -1.47 -10.39
CA VAL A 401 13.18 -2.23 -11.53
C VAL A 401 14.29 -2.65 -12.48
N VAL A 402 15.15 -1.72 -12.90
CA VAL A 402 16.28 -1.99 -13.81
C VAL A 402 17.21 -3.05 -13.23
N ARG A 403 17.69 -2.84 -12.01
CA ARG A 403 18.64 -3.78 -11.38
C ARG A 403 18.01 -5.15 -11.16
N SER A 404 16.70 -5.21 -10.84
CA SER A 404 16.00 -6.49 -10.73
C SER A 404 15.87 -7.19 -12.08
N TYR A 405 15.62 -6.44 -13.16
CA TYR A 405 15.57 -6.98 -14.52
C TYR A 405 16.95 -7.49 -14.96
N LEU A 406 17.99 -6.70 -14.79
CA LEU A 406 19.37 -7.11 -15.16
C LEU A 406 19.86 -8.31 -14.34
N ALA A 407 19.44 -8.43 -13.10
CA ALA A 407 19.77 -9.56 -12.24
C ALA A 407 19.22 -10.91 -12.75
N LEU A 408 18.18 -10.90 -13.60
CA LEU A 408 17.63 -12.12 -14.23
C LEU A 408 18.65 -12.85 -15.08
N PHE A 409 19.63 -12.13 -15.64
CA PHE A 409 20.69 -12.62 -16.53
C PHE A 409 22.00 -12.91 -15.78
N GLY A 410 21.98 -12.75 -14.45
CA GLY A 410 23.17 -12.95 -13.63
C GLY A 410 23.46 -14.41 -13.34
N ASP A 411 24.69 -14.67 -12.95
CA ASP A 411 25.08 -15.98 -12.41
C ASP A 411 24.48 -16.19 -11.03
N PRO A 412 24.26 -17.42 -10.59
CA PRO A 412 23.96 -17.71 -9.21
C PRO A 412 25.00 -17.11 -8.27
N ALA A 413 24.57 -16.56 -7.16
CA ALA A 413 25.49 -16.21 -6.08
C ALA A 413 25.80 -17.48 -5.27
N GLU A 414 26.98 -17.54 -4.67
CA GLU A 414 27.36 -18.65 -3.80
C GLU A 414 27.59 -18.19 -2.38
N GLU A 415 26.96 -18.89 -1.45
CA GLU A 415 27.18 -18.68 -0.02
C GLU A 415 27.77 -19.94 0.61
N SER A 416 28.71 -19.73 1.53
CA SER A 416 29.27 -20.77 2.37
C SER A 416 28.78 -20.56 3.81
N ASP A 417 28.09 -21.55 4.34
CA ASP A 417 27.67 -21.59 5.74
C ASP A 417 28.64 -22.51 6.51
N THR A 418 29.40 -21.95 7.44
CA THR A 418 30.30 -22.68 8.32
C THR A 418 29.67 -22.77 9.71
N LYS A 419 29.42 -23.99 10.17
CA LYS A 419 28.99 -24.29 11.53
C LYS A 419 30.17 -24.88 12.29
N VAL A 420 30.59 -24.21 13.35
CA VAL A 420 31.67 -24.68 14.22
C VAL A 420 31.10 -25.03 15.58
N LEU A 421 31.38 -26.25 16.03
CA LEU A 421 31.03 -26.73 17.38
C LEU A 421 32.28 -26.62 18.26
N PHE A 422 32.10 -25.99 19.41
CA PHE A 422 33.13 -25.82 20.41
C PHE A 422 32.74 -26.56 21.69
N SER A 423 33.73 -27.01 22.47
CA SER A 423 33.59 -27.42 23.86
C SER A 423 34.31 -26.42 24.73
N ILE A 424 33.64 -25.93 25.77
CA ILE A 424 34.21 -25.06 26.83
C ILE A 424 33.86 -25.73 28.15
N ASN A 425 34.87 -26.30 28.85
CA ASN A 425 34.67 -27.08 30.05
C ASN A 425 33.50 -28.09 29.94
N GLU A 426 33.52 -28.89 28.85
CA GLU A 426 32.52 -29.91 28.50
C GLU A 426 31.12 -29.40 28.06
N GLU A 427 30.87 -28.09 28.10
CA GLU A 427 29.68 -27.48 27.60
C GLU A 427 29.79 -27.17 26.10
N GLU A 428 28.75 -27.47 25.34
CA GLU A 428 28.77 -27.32 23.88
C GLU A 428 28.31 -25.92 23.43
N PHE A 429 29.12 -25.29 22.58
CA PHE A 429 28.84 -24.00 21.96
C PHE A 429 28.88 -24.09 20.45
N VAL A 430 28.06 -23.29 19.80
CA VAL A 430 27.99 -23.24 18.33
C VAL A 430 28.17 -21.82 17.82
N SER A 431 29.05 -21.66 16.83
CA SER A 431 29.10 -20.46 15.99
C SER A 431 28.66 -20.79 14.57
N ARG A 432 27.94 -19.88 13.95
CA ARG A 432 27.50 -19.99 12.54
C ARG A 432 27.93 -18.76 11.79
N LEU A 433 28.65 -18.95 10.71
CA LEU A 433 29.18 -17.90 9.85
C LEU A 433 28.62 -18.12 8.44
N SER A 434 27.96 -17.11 7.91
CA SER A 434 27.47 -17.13 6.52
C SER A 434 28.28 -16.14 5.69
N VAL A 435 29.04 -16.62 4.75
CA VAL A 435 29.94 -15.83 3.91
C VAL A 435 29.47 -15.90 2.45
N LEU A 436 29.46 -14.77 1.77
CA LEU A 436 29.24 -14.71 0.32
C LEU A 436 30.58 -14.98 -0.39
N THR A 437 30.70 -16.15 -0.99
CA THR A 437 31.93 -16.59 -1.71
C THR A 437 31.93 -16.12 -3.16
N ASP A 438 30.75 -16.04 -3.79
CA ASP A 438 30.58 -15.42 -5.10
C ASP A 438 29.35 -14.52 -5.08
N GLN A 439 29.54 -13.28 -5.53
CA GLN A 439 28.44 -12.30 -5.56
C GLN A 439 27.38 -12.62 -6.63
N GLY A 440 27.77 -13.26 -7.73
CA GLY A 440 26.86 -13.54 -8.83
C GLY A 440 25.99 -12.33 -9.19
N PHE A 441 24.67 -12.54 -9.25
CA PHE A 441 23.70 -11.47 -9.55
C PHE A 441 23.59 -10.37 -8.48
N TYR A 442 24.11 -10.56 -7.28
CA TYR A 442 24.14 -9.50 -6.25
C TYR A 442 25.07 -8.35 -6.64
N SER A 443 26.03 -8.57 -7.53
CA SER A 443 26.87 -7.50 -8.06
C SER A 443 26.06 -6.37 -8.70
N ILE A 444 24.97 -6.70 -9.40
CA ILE A 444 24.05 -5.72 -9.98
C ILE A 444 22.88 -5.38 -9.05
N ALA A 445 22.44 -6.29 -8.20
CA ALA A 445 21.26 -6.13 -7.33
C ALA A 445 21.58 -6.40 -5.84
N PRO A 446 22.49 -5.64 -5.21
CA PRO A 446 22.95 -5.89 -3.83
C PRO A 446 21.83 -5.78 -2.79
N PHE A 447 20.77 -5.02 -3.07
CA PHE A 447 19.59 -4.90 -2.19
C PHE A 447 18.79 -6.20 -2.03
N LEU A 448 19.07 -7.22 -2.84
CA LEU A 448 18.47 -8.55 -2.71
C LEU A 448 19.26 -9.43 -1.73
N ALA A 449 20.53 -9.12 -1.47
CA ALA A 449 21.37 -9.86 -0.57
C ALA A 449 20.91 -9.73 0.90
N LYS A 450 21.14 -10.79 1.69
CA LYS A 450 21.11 -10.72 3.15
C LYS A 450 22.42 -10.11 3.65
N LYS A 451 22.52 -9.84 4.94
CA LYS A 451 23.79 -9.48 5.57
C LYS A 451 24.64 -10.74 5.68
N TYR A 452 25.87 -10.65 5.25
CA TYR A 452 26.88 -11.70 5.33
C TYR A 452 27.99 -11.33 6.30
N ASP A 453 28.64 -12.35 6.85
CA ASP A 453 29.84 -12.21 7.67
C ASP A 453 31.07 -12.01 6.78
N ALA A 454 32.12 -11.44 7.34
CA ALA A 454 33.40 -11.40 6.65
C ALA A 454 34.07 -12.80 6.63
N PRO A 455 34.78 -13.17 5.56
CA PRO A 455 35.46 -14.44 5.48
C PRO A 455 36.48 -14.63 6.60
N LEU A 456 36.53 -15.82 7.19
CA LEU A 456 37.52 -16.24 8.18
C LEU A 456 38.31 -17.43 7.64
N VAL A 457 39.45 -17.14 7.05
CA VAL A 457 40.36 -18.14 6.43
C VAL A 457 40.86 -19.19 7.45
N PHE A 458 40.90 -18.86 8.73
CA PHE A 458 41.33 -19.77 9.81
C PHE A 458 40.57 -21.09 9.82
N PHE A 459 39.22 -21.05 9.69
CA PHE A 459 38.44 -22.29 9.65
C PHE A 459 38.62 -23.07 8.36
N ASP A 460 39.10 -22.43 7.28
CA ASP A 460 39.43 -23.10 6.02
C ASP A 460 40.72 -23.93 6.17
N GLN A 461 41.70 -23.38 6.85
CA GLN A 461 42.95 -24.07 7.12
C GLN A 461 42.80 -25.29 8.03
N LEU A 462 41.98 -25.16 9.09
CA LEU A 462 41.68 -26.27 10.00
C LEU A 462 40.85 -27.40 9.37
N SER A 463 39.98 -27.07 8.42
CA SER A 463 39.14 -28.07 7.76
C SER A 463 39.84 -28.86 6.69
N THR A 464 40.98 -28.37 6.18
CA THR A 464 41.83 -29.05 5.18
C THR A 464 42.98 -29.87 5.78
N GLY A 465 43.25 -29.70 7.10
CA GLY A 465 44.28 -30.42 7.81
C GLY A 465 43.88 -31.79 8.31
N LYS A 466 44.39 -32.83 7.65
CA LYS A 466 44.49 -34.27 8.01
C LYS A 466 43.19 -34.96 8.42
N LYS A 467 42.70 -35.80 7.51
CA LYS A 467 42.05 -37.07 7.89
C LYS A 467 43.11 -37.90 8.63
N THR A 468 43.10 -37.88 9.95
CA THR A 468 43.72 -38.92 10.73
C THR A 468 42.76 -40.10 10.76
N ASP A 469 43.14 -41.16 10.08
CA ASP A 469 42.58 -42.49 10.32
C ASP A 469 42.80 -42.83 11.79
N GLN A 470 41.77 -42.71 12.58
CA GLN A 470 41.69 -43.29 13.92
C GLN A 470 40.35 -44.04 14.07
N THR A 471 40.52 -45.34 13.98
CA THR A 471 39.59 -46.37 14.39
C THR A 471 39.52 -46.39 15.93
N ASP A 472 38.92 -45.40 16.57
CA ASP A 472 38.41 -45.56 17.93
C ASP A 472 37.30 -44.57 18.23
N SER A 473 36.11 -45.04 18.58
CA SER A 473 34.84 -44.33 18.47
C SER A 473 34.40 -43.62 19.74
N THR A 474 35.25 -43.41 20.76
CA THR A 474 34.80 -42.95 22.05
C THR A 474 35.22 -41.57 22.54
N LYS A 475 36.26 -40.91 21.95
CA LYS A 475 36.57 -39.48 22.24
C LYS A 475 37.31 -38.86 21.01
N LYS A 476 36.59 -38.07 20.20
CA LYS A 476 37.21 -37.27 19.13
C LYS A 476 38.15 -36.22 19.74
N ALA A 477 39.42 -36.28 19.41
CA ALA A 477 40.38 -35.22 19.79
C ALA A 477 39.99 -33.88 19.15
N PRO A 478 40.16 -32.75 19.85
CA PRO A 478 39.84 -31.42 19.32
C PRO A 478 40.72 -31.09 18.13
N LEU A 479 40.15 -30.38 17.15
CA LEU A 479 40.85 -29.90 15.93
C LEU A 479 41.77 -28.71 16.21
N GLY A 480 41.66 -28.09 17.40
CA GLY A 480 42.37 -26.92 17.83
C GLY A 480 41.60 -26.18 18.92
N SER A 481 42.12 -25.07 19.41
CA SER A 481 41.44 -24.20 20.39
C SER A 481 41.47 -22.73 19.98
N LEU A 482 40.55 -21.97 20.54
CA LEU A 482 40.49 -20.51 20.43
C LEU A 482 40.46 -19.90 21.83
N PRO A 483 41.20 -18.81 22.05
CA PRO A 483 41.16 -18.09 23.33
C PRO A 483 39.74 -17.53 23.59
N VAL A 484 39.24 -17.80 24.79
CA VAL A 484 38.01 -17.19 25.30
C VAL A 484 38.34 -15.82 25.86
N LYS A 485 37.76 -14.77 25.28
CA LYS A 485 37.92 -13.40 25.77
C LYS A 485 36.89 -13.04 26.82
N LYS A 486 35.69 -13.53 26.68
CA LYS A 486 34.61 -13.23 27.61
C LYS A 486 33.47 -14.26 27.47
N ILE A 487 32.94 -14.66 28.61
CA ILE A 487 31.69 -15.41 28.67
C ILE A 487 30.60 -14.48 29.19
N ASN A 488 29.46 -14.49 28.47
CA ASN A 488 28.33 -13.62 28.79
C ASN A 488 27.09 -14.45 29.14
N LEU A 489 26.59 -14.26 30.35
CA LEU A 489 25.25 -14.67 30.72
C LEU A 489 24.32 -13.47 30.54
N ARG A 490 23.29 -13.59 29.71
CA ARG A 490 22.34 -12.52 29.41
C ARG A 490 20.92 -12.95 29.69
N GLU A 491 20.28 -12.20 30.56
CA GLU A 491 18.83 -12.30 30.73
C GLU A 491 18.15 -11.58 29.56
N LYS A 492 17.17 -12.23 28.96
CA LYS A 492 16.35 -11.74 27.85
C LYS A 492 14.91 -12.03 28.15
N GLU A 493 14.04 -11.36 27.45
CA GLU A 493 12.61 -11.61 27.51
C GLU A 493 12.08 -12.02 26.13
N THR A 494 11.14 -12.96 26.13
CA THR A 494 10.41 -13.30 24.92
C THR A 494 9.67 -12.07 24.40
N GLN A 495 9.61 -11.93 23.07
CA GLN A 495 8.99 -10.76 22.42
C GLN A 495 7.68 -11.17 21.72
N PRO A 496 6.66 -10.29 21.72
CA PRO A 496 5.45 -10.55 20.97
C PRO A 496 5.74 -10.60 19.47
N PRO A 497 4.86 -11.26 18.68
CA PRO A 497 5.03 -11.26 17.23
C PRO A 497 4.99 -9.81 16.70
N PRO A 498 5.82 -9.45 15.72
CA PRO A 498 5.88 -8.08 15.20
C PRO A 498 4.57 -7.69 14.51
N ARG A 499 4.17 -6.41 14.63
CA ARG A 499 3.07 -5.85 13.87
C ARG A 499 3.37 -5.88 12.38
N TYR A 500 2.31 -5.92 11.59
CA TYR A 500 2.45 -5.81 10.15
C TYR A 500 2.87 -4.40 9.73
N ASN A 501 3.66 -4.33 8.67
CA ASN A 501 3.90 -3.13 7.86
C ASN A 501 3.36 -3.37 6.44
N ASP A 502 3.42 -2.35 5.56
CA ASP A 502 2.93 -2.49 4.18
C ASP A 502 3.51 -3.72 3.47
N THR A 503 4.80 -3.96 3.60
CA THR A 503 5.49 -5.11 2.96
C THR A 503 4.96 -6.47 3.45
N SER A 504 4.89 -6.64 4.76
CA SER A 504 4.44 -7.91 5.36
C SER A 504 2.93 -8.11 5.20
N LEU A 505 2.15 -7.01 5.13
CA LEU A 505 0.73 -7.06 4.90
C LEU A 505 0.39 -7.44 3.45
N LEU A 506 1.10 -6.90 2.46
CA LEU A 506 0.97 -7.34 1.06
C LEU A 506 1.23 -8.84 0.91
N LYS A 507 2.29 -9.36 1.54
CA LYS A 507 2.60 -10.81 1.55
C LYS A 507 1.50 -11.63 2.23
N LEU A 508 0.90 -11.12 3.32
CA LEU A 508 -0.21 -11.79 4.00
C LEU A 508 -1.43 -11.86 3.09
N MET A 509 -1.80 -10.73 2.44
CA MET A 509 -2.95 -10.68 1.54
C MET A 509 -2.77 -11.62 0.34
N GLU A 510 -1.58 -11.68 -0.23
CA GLU A 510 -1.25 -12.61 -1.31
C GLU A 510 -1.40 -14.06 -0.88
N ARG A 511 -0.77 -14.45 0.23
CA ARG A 511 -0.83 -15.81 0.78
C ARG A 511 -2.26 -16.26 1.15
N LYS A 512 -3.13 -15.31 1.52
CA LYS A 512 -4.55 -15.56 1.88
C LYS A 512 -5.50 -15.33 0.72
N ASN A 513 -5.00 -15.05 -0.48
CA ASN A 513 -5.78 -14.74 -1.68
C ASN A 513 -6.84 -13.64 -1.42
N LEU A 514 -6.44 -12.56 -0.73
CA LEU A 514 -7.30 -11.42 -0.41
C LEU A 514 -7.06 -10.28 -1.40
N GLY A 515 -8.08 -10.00 -2.21
CA GLY A 515 -8.04 -8.98 -3.25
C GLY A 515 -7.01 -9.27 -4.35
N THR A 516 -7.07 -8.49 -5.41
CA THR A 516 -6.14 -8.61 -6.54
C THR A 516 -4.86 -7.80 -6.32
N LYS A 517 -3.85 -8.04 -7.13
CA LYS A 517 -2.59 -7.28 -7.16
C LYS A 517 -2.80 -5.76 -7.20
N SER A 518 -3.77 -5.29 -7.99
CA SER A 518 -4.09 -3.86 -8.16
C SER A 518 -4.92 -3.29 -7.01
N THR A 519 -5.75 -4.10 -6.36
CA THR A 519 -6.68 -3.63 -5.31
C THR A 519 -6.09 -3.68 -3.90
N ARG A 520 -5.11 -4.56 -3.61
CA ARG A 520 -4.51 -4.70 -2.28
C ARG A 520 -4.02 -3.37 -1.66
N PRO A 521 -3.27 -2.50 -2.39
CA PRO A 521 -2.85 -1.21 -1.85
C PRO A 521 -4.02 -0.27 -1.51
N SER A 522 -5.08 -0.30 -2.32
CA SER A 522 -6.28 0.51 -2.10
C SER A 522 -7.07 0.02 -0.90
N ILE A 523 -7.19 -1.30 -0.69
CA ILE A 523 -7.88 -1.89 0.46
C ILE A 523 -7.20 -1.49 1.78
N ILE A 524 -5.87 -1.56 1.85
CA ILE A 524 -5.11 -1.08 3.02
C ILE A 524 -5.43 0.40 3.29
N GLN A 525 -5.45 1.22 2.24
CA GLN A 525 -5.76 2.64 2.38
C GLN A 525 -7.21 2.90 2.82
N ILE A 526 -8.17 2.12 2.32
CA ILE A 526 -9.58 2.21 2.72
C ILE A 526 -9.74 1.95 4.23
N LEU A 527 -9.06 0.96 4.79
CA LEU A 527 -9.10 0.69 6.23
C LEU A 527 -8.55 1.87 7.06
N ILE A 528 -7.51 2.55 6.54
CA ILE A 528 -6.95 3.76 7.16
C ILE A 528 -7.93 4.93 7.06
N ASP A 529 -8.48 5.18 5.88
CA ASP A 529 -9.41 6.29 5.62
C ASP A 529 -10.69 6.15 6.46
N ARG A 530 -11.07 4.93 6.81
CA ARG A 530 -12.20 4.58 7.68
C ARG A 530 -11.85 4.52 9.16
N THR A 531 -10.62 4.84 9.53
CA THR A 531 -10.16 4.84 10.92
C THR A 531 -10.24 3.48 11.64
N TYR A 532 -10.30 2.37 10.88
CA TYR A 532 -10.22 1.03 11.47
C TYR A 532 -8.80 0.65 11.84
N ILE A 533 -7.83 1.17 11.09
CA ILE A 533 -6.40 1.01 11.33
C ILE A 533 -5.68 2.35 11.17
N GLU A 534 -4.53 2.48 11.82
CA GLU A 534 -3.60 3.59 11.58
C GLU A 534 -2.20 3.08 11.20
N ARG A 535 -1.45 3.93 10.52
CA ARG A 535 -0.03 3.69 10.25
C ARG A 535 0.81 4.63 11.11
N LYS A 536 1.54 4.06 12.07
CA LYS A 536 2.45 4.78 12.97
C LYS A 536 3.83 4.15 12.92
N ASN A 537 4.87 4.93 12.68
CA ASN A 537 6.25 4.46 12.54
C ASN A 537 6.38 3.29 11.54
N ARG A 538 5.65 3.35 10.43
CA ARG A 538 5.56 2.32 9.37
C ARG A 538 4.89 1.01 9.79
N MET A 539 4.49 0.86 11.05
CA MET A 539 3.71 -0.28 11.52
C MET A 539 2.21 0.03 11.49
N ILE A 540 1.41 -1.00 11.31
CA ILE A 540 -0.05 -0.92 11.23
C ILE A 540 -0.63 -1.34 12.56
N PHE A 541 -1.49 -0.47 13.11
CA PHE A 541 -2.19 -0.67 14.39
C PHE A 541 -3.70 -0.74 14.11
N VAL A 542 -4.38 -1.63 14.81
CA VAL A 542 -5.85 -1.64 14.83
C VAL A 542 -6.33 -0.57 15.80
N MET A 543 -7.28 0.26 15.34
CA MET A 543 -7.88 1.33 16.14
C MET A 543 -9.11 0.83 16.91
N GLU A 544 -9.57 1.58 17.90
CA GLU A 544 -10.72 1.22 18.73
C GLU A 544 -11.97 0.88 17.91
N LEU A 545 -12.27 1.66 16.87
CA LEU A 545 -13.40 1.37 15.97
C LEU A 545 -13.21 0.05 15.22
N GLY A 546 -11.97 -0.30 14.86
CA GLY A 546 -11.64 -1.58 14.25
C GLY A 546 -11.83 -2.75 15.21
N PHE A 547 -11.43 -2.59 16.48
CA PHE A 547 -11.67 -3.58 17.53
C PHE A 547 -13.15 -3.78 17.76
N LEU A 548 -13.89 -2.69 18.02
CA LEU A 548 -15.33 -2.71 18.23
C LEU A 548 -16.08 -3.46 17.12
N LEU A 549 -15.75 -3.13 15.86
CA LEU A 549 -16.36 -3.76 14.70
C LEU A 549 -16.10 -5.27 14.67
N ILE A 550 -14.84 -5.68 14.84
CA ILE A 550 -14.50 -7.12 14.78
C ILE A 550 -15.02 -7.87 15.98
N ASP A 551 -14.98 -7.30 17.20
CA ASP A 551 -15.54 -7.94 18.39
C ASP A 551 -17.03 -8.19 18.23
N ALA A 552 -17.78 -7.21 17.71
CA ALA A 552 -19.17 -7.38 17.35
C ALA A 552 -19.41 -8.48 16.31
N LEU A 553 -18.68 -8.43 15.20
CA LEU A 553 -18.83 -9.39 14.10
C LEU A 553 -18.39 -10.82 14.49
N LYS A 554 -17.42 -11.00 15.37
CA LYS A 554 -17.03 -12.32 15.89
C LYS A 554 -18.16 -13.04 16.59
N ILE A 555 -19.02 -12.31 17.29
CA ILE A 555 -20.15 -12.88 18.02
C ILE A 555 -21.20 -13.42 17.06
N ILE A 556 -21.47 -12.66 15.99
CA ILE A 556 -22.60 -12.89 15.09
C ILE A 556 -22.20 -13.46 13.73
N TRP A 557 -21.01 -13.12 13.22
CA TRP A 557 -20.70 -13.35 11.80
C TRP A 557 -19.29 -13.85 11.53
N LEU A 558 -18.77 -14.72 12.39
CA LEU A 558 -17.43 -15.26 12.27
C LEU A 558 -17.12 -15.88 10.88
N PRO A 559 -18.06 -16.62 10.22
CA PRO A 559 -17.78 -17.17 8.89
C PRO A 559 -17.53 -16.10 7.79
N PHE A 560 -18.15 -14.94 7.91
CA PHE A 560 -17.89 -13.82 6.98
C PHE A 560 -16.53 -13.14 7.22
N LEU A 561 -16.01 -13.20 8.44
CA LEU A 561 -14.68 -12.70 8.78
C LEU A 561 -13.57 -13.59 8.22
N ASP A 562 -13.83 -14.90 8.07
CA ASP A 562 -12.83 -15.84 7.57
C ASP A 562 -12.41 -15.47 6.15
N PRO A 563 -11.10 -15.33 5.89
CA PRO A 563 -10.57 -15.13 4.54
C PRO A 563 -11.03 -16.15 3.48
N LYS A 564 -11.48 -17.35 3.92
CA LYS A 564 -11.94 -18.41 3.02
C LYS A 564 -13.10 -17.99 2.14
N PHE A 565 -14.12 -17.32 2.70
CA PHE A 565 -15.24 -16.81 1.90
C PHE A 565 -14.75 -15.87 0.79
N THR A 566 -13.93 -14.88 1.15
CA THR A 566 -13.37 -13.93 0.19
C THR A 566 -12.49 -14.61 -0.86
N SER A 567 -11.65 -15.54 -0.44
CA SER A 567 -10.78 -16.31 -1.35
C SER A 567 -11.59 -17.16 -2.33
N ASN A 568 -12.70 -17.78 -1.86
CA ASN A 568 -13.62 -18.54 -2.70
C ASN A 568 -14.24 -17.65 -3.78
N VAL A 569 -14.73 -16.46 -3.42
CA VAL A 569 -15.25 -15.49 -4.37
C VAL A 569 -14.20 -15.10 -5.42
N GLU A 570 -12.94 -14.84 -5.02
CA GLU A 570 -11.88 -14.53 -5.99
C GLU A 570 -11.62 -15.70 -6.96
N MET A 571 -11.65 -16.94 -6.47
CA MET A 571 -11.50 -18.14 -7.32
C MET A 571 -12.67 -18.27 -8.29
N GLN A 572 -13.91 -18.00 -7.86
CA GLN A 572 -15.08 -18.04 -8.74
C GLN A 572 -15.03 -16.96 -9.82
N LEU A 573 -14.60 -15.73 -9.49
CA LEU A 573 -14.37 -14.66 -10.46
C LEU A 573 -13.31 -15.04 -11.52
N GLU A 574 -12.29 -15.80 -11.12
CA GLU A 574 -11.29 -16.32 -12.02
C GLU A 574 -11.87 -17.33 -13.03
N THR A 575 -12.89 -18.11 -12.63
CA THR A 575 -13.58 -19.04 -13.58
C THR A 575 -14.30 -18.28 -14.69
N ILE A 576 -14.83 -17.08 -14.43
CA ILE A 576 -15.43 -16.22 -15.47
C ILE A 576 -14.32 -15.72 -16.41
N ARG A 577 -13.23 -15.21 -15.85
CA ARG A 577 -12.09 -14.69 -16.62
C ARG A 577 -11.57 -15.74 -17.62
N ASN A 578 -11.49 -16.98 -17.17
CA ASN A 578 -11.00 -18.11 -17.96
C ASN A 578 -12.06 -18.74 -18.88
N GLY A 579 -13.28 -18.17 -18.96
CA GLY A 579 -14.35 -18.66 -19.78
C GLY A 579 -14.99 -20.00 -19.35
N LYS A 580 -14.70 -20.44 -18.10
CA LYS A 580 -15.18 -21.73 -17.58
C LYS A 580 -16.61 -21.67 -17.02
N LYS A 581 -17.05 -20.50 -16.52
CA LYS A 581 -18.40 -20.28 -16.01
C LYS A 581 -18.97 -18.97 -16.56
N LEU A 582 -20.29 -18.89 -16.69
CA LEU A 582 -20.97 -17.67 -17.06
C LEU A 582 -21.04 -16.70 -15.87
N MET A 583 -20.97 -15.40 -16.15
CA MET A 583 -21.07 -14.35 -15.13
C MET A 583 -22.35 -14.48 -14.28
N LYS A 584 -23.51 -14.71 -14.91
CA LYS A 584 -24.81 -14.84 -14.24
C LYS A 584 -24.82 -15.95 -13.18
N ASP A 585 -24.20 -17.08 -13.51
CA ASP A 585 -24.18 -18.26 -12.63
C ASP A 585 -23.28 -18.01 -11.42
N VAL A 586 -22.09 -17.47 -11.64
CA VAL A 586 -21.17 -17.13 -10.54
C VAL A 586 -21.76 -16.04 -9.64
N VAL A 587 -22.38 -15.00 -10.20
CA VAL A 587 -23.04 -13.96 -9.39
C VAL A 587 -24.17 -14.55 -8.55
N LYS A 588 -24.94 -15.48 -9.13
CA LYS A 588 -26.00 -16.19 -8.40
C LYS A 588 -25.41 -17.04 -7.29
N ASP A 589 -24.45 -17.94 -7.60
CA ASP A 589 -23.83 -18.85 -6.63
C ASP A 589 -23.28 -18.08 -5.41
N VAL A 590 -22.54 -16.98 -5.65
CA VAL A 590 -21.96 -16.16 -4.58
C VAL A 590 -23.03 -15.41 -3.79
N LYS A 591 -24.10 -14.91 -4.44
CA LYS A 591 -25.23 -14.28 -3.75
C LYS A 591 -25.94 -15.27 -2.84
N ASP A 592 -26.17 -16.49 -3.31
CA ASP A 592 -26.83 -17.55 -2.56
C ASP A 592 -25.97 -17.98 -1.34
N GLU A 593 -24.65 -18.15 -1.52
CA GLU A 593 -23.71 -18.41 -0.42
C GLU A 593 -23.71 -17.25 0.60
N PHE A 594 -23.69 -16.01 0.12
CA PHE A 594 -23.72 -14.85 1.00
C PHE A 594 -25.07 -14.67 1.71
N LEU A 595 -26.17 -15.03 1.09
CA LEU A 595 -27.51 -14.98 1.68
C LEU A 595 -27.62 -15.93 2.90
N ILE A 596 -27.05 -17.13 2.79
CA ILE A 596 -26.95 -18.08 3.92
C ILE A 596 -26.19 -17.43 5.09
N LEU A 597 -25.05 -16.79 4.81
CA LEU A 597 -24.29 -16.08 5.83
C LEU A 597 -25.08 -14.90 6.43
N PHE A 598 -25.81 -14.18 5.60
CA PHE A 598 -26.61 -13.03 6.01
C PHE A 598 -27.79 -13.43 6.90
N ASP A 599 -28.49 -14.50 6.56
CA ASP A 599 -29.60 -15.03 7.35
C ASP A 599 -29.10 -15.62 8.68
N LYS A 600 -27.91 -16.25 8.69
CA LYS A 600 -27.24 -16.67 9.93
C LYS A 600 -26.94 -15.48 10.83
N PHE A 601 -26.45 -14.37 10.28
CA PHE A 601 -26.24 -13.13 11.04
C PHE A 601 -27.52 -12.68 11.73
N ARG A 602 -28.66 -12.67 11.02
CA ARG A 602 -29.96 -12.26 11.55
C ARG A 602 -30.46 -13.16 12.67
N LYS A 603 -30.28 -14.47 12.52
CA LYS A 603 -30.67 -15.45 13.55
C LYS A 603 -29.90 -15.23 14.84
N GLU A 604 -28.64 -14.85 14.78
CA GLU A 604 -27.77 -14.59 15.95
C GLU A 604 -27.90 -13.17 16.54
N LYS A 605 -28.63 -12.27 15.87
CA LYS A 605 -28.78 -10.86 16.28
C LYS A 605 -29.37 -10.69 17.69
N PRO A 606 -30.39 -11.43 18.15
CA PRO A 606 -30.90 -11.34 19.53
C PRO A 606 -29.82 -11.69 20.56
N ASN A 607 -29.07 -12.76 20.33
CA ASN A 607 -27.96 -13.18 21.19
C ASN A 607 -26.86 -12.13 21.27
N PHE A 608 -26.60 -11.45 20.17
CA PHE A 608 -25.64 -10.35 20.13
C PHE A 608 -26.10 -9.17 21.02
N LEU A 609 -27.33 -8.72 20.87
CA LEU A 609 -27.86 -7.58 21.64
C LEU A 609 -27.84 -7.88 23.14
N SER A 610 -28.19 -9.11 23.57
CA SER A 610 -28.11 -9.51 24.98
C SER A 610 -26.66 -9.49 25.51
N LYS A 611 -25.70 -10.03 24.77
CA LYS A 611 -24.27 -10.00 25.13
C LYS A 611 -23.71 -8.58 25.17
N MET A 612 -24.13 -7.72 24.27
CA MET A 612 -23.69 -6.31 24.25
C MET A 612 -24.23 -5.54 25.46
N ASN A 613 -25.46 -5.76 25.87
CA ASN A 613 -26.03 -5.17 27.09
C ASN A 613 -25.23 -5.59 28.34
N VAL A 614 -24.82 -6.84 28.43
CA VAL A 614 -23.97 -7.33 29.52
C VAL A 614 -22.58 -6.65 29.48
N LEU A 615 -21.95 -6.52 28.31
CA LEU A 615 -20.66 -5.85 28.17
C LEU A 615 -20.73 -4.35 28.50
N GLU A 616 -21.85 -3.69 28.22
CA GLU A 616 -22.10 -2.30 28.64
C GLU A 616 -22.23 -2.19 30.17
N GLN A 617 -22.96 -3.10 30.81
CA GLN A 617 -23.15 -3.13 32.27
C GLN A 617 -21.86 -3.44 33.04
N THR A 618 -21.00 -4.28 32.47
CA THR A 618 -19.70 -4.65 33.08
C THR A 618 -18.57 -3.63 32.83
N GLY A 619 -18.86 -2.50 32.17
CA GLY A 619 -17.89 -1.43 31.94
C GLY A 619 -16.77 -1.75 30.93
N ASN A 620 -16.83 -2.90 30.27
CA ASN A 620 -15.83 -3.32 29.27
C ASN A 620 -15.95 -2.61 27.91
N ILE A 621 -17.02 -1.87 27.69
CA ILE A 621 -17.09 -0.86 26.63
C ILE A 621 -16.79 0.49 27.27
N THR A 622 -15.53 0.79 27.43
CA THR A 622 -15.11 2.12 27.89
C THR A 622 -15.61 3.17 26.91
N ARG A 623 -16.34 4.16 27.42
CA ARG A 623 -16.68 5.39 26.73
C ARG A 623 -15.45 5.88 25.98
N GLY A 624 -15.52 6.01 24.66
CA GLY A 624 -14.55 6.74 23.86
C GLY A 624 -14.49 8.21 24.31
N ARG A 625 -13.90 8.44 25.47
CA ARG A 625 -13.33 9.74 25.81
C ARG A 625 -12.05 9.86 24.99
N ASN A 626 -12.04 10.85 24.10
CA ASN A 626 -10.78 11.48 23.73
C ASN A 626 -10.03 11.83 25.01
N ASN A 627 -9.16 10.96 25.45
CA ASN A 627 -8.05 11.33 26.34
C ASN A 627 -7.23 10.06 26.60
N GLN A 628 -6.00 10.13 26.17
CA GLN A 628 -4.79 9.51 26.69
C GLN A 628 -5.01 8.43 27.77
N ILE A 629 -4.85 7.18 27.39
CA ILE A 629 -4.49 6.14 28.36
C ILE A 629 -3.00 6.32 28.66
N ILE A 630 -2.75 7.06 29.72
CA ILE A 630 -1.46 7.02 30.41
C ILE A 630 -1.46 5.70 31.19
N SER A 631 -0.76 4.71 30.72
CA SER A 631 -0.41 3.55 31.53
C SER A 631 0.64 4.00 32.56
N ASN A 632 0.19 4.13 33.81
CA ASN A 632 1.11 4.22 34.93
C ASN A 632 1.82 2.87 35.11
N LYS A 633 3.06 2.77 34.62
CA LYS A 633 4.14 2.04 35.28
C LYS A 633 5.45 2.74 34.94
N LYS A 634 5.99 3.37 35.95
CA LYS A 634 7.33 3.95 36.00
C LYS A 634 8.34 2.83 35.88
N ASN A 635 9.26 2.95 34.95
CA ASN A 635 10.67 2.63 35.17
C ASN A 635 11.53 3.37 34.13
N PRO A 636 12.71 3.83 34.47
CA PRO A 636 13.42 4.90 33.78
C PRO A 636 14.29 4.35 32.64
N VAL A 637 14.31 5.08 31.55
CA VAL A 637 15.20 4.84 30.40
C VAL A 637 16.24 5.94 30.39
N PRO A 638 17.52 5.65 30.23
CA PRO A 638 18.55 6.69 30.07
C PRO A 638 18.52 7.28 28.65
N ASN A 639 18.66 8.60 28.62
CA ASN A 639 18.82 9.47 27.46
C ASN A 639 20.01 9.12 26.57
N LYS A 640 19.81 9.33 25.28
CA LYS A 640 20.69 10.06 24.33
C LYS A 640 20.12 9.85 22.92
N THR A 641 19.89 10.77 22.03
CA THR A 641 20.44 12.06 21.67
C THR A 641 19.57 12.71 20.61
N SER A 642 19.38 13.98 20.74
CA SER A 642 19.10 15.13 19.90
C SER A 642 17.92 15.13 18.90
N PRO A 643 17.17 16.22 18.94
CA PRO A 643 15.93 16.41 18.19
C PRO A 643 16.11 17.32 17.00
N ASN A 644 15.40 17.01 15.93
CA ASN A 644 15.07 17.98 14.91
C ASN A 644 13.99 18.95 15.45
N PRO A 645 14.04 20.25 15.15
CA PRO A 645 13.24 21.25 15.85
C PRO A 645 11.75 21.10 15.59
N SER A 646 11.00 20.83 16.65
CA SER A 646 9.55 20.88 16.69
C SER A 646 9.05 22.29 16.35
N LYS A 647 8.25 22.44 15.30
CA LYS A 647 7.48 23.67 15.08
C LYS A 647 6.57 23.88 16.29
N LYS A 648 6.84 24.90 17.12
CA LYS A 648 5.99 25.30 18.25
C LYS A 648 4.54 25.46 17.78
N ALA A 649 3.59 24.89 18.50
CA ALA A 649 2.16 25.06 18.23
C ALA A 649 1.82 26.56 18.29
N LYS A 650 1.03 27.04 17.32
CA LYS A 650 0.63 28.45 17.25
C LYS A 650 -0.76 28.58 17.89
N TYR A 651 -0.86 29.47 18.87
CA TYR A 651 -2.10 29.79 19.56
C TYR A 651 -2.55 31.20 19.21
N SER A 652 -3.88 31.45 19.30
CA SER A 652 -4.44 32.79 19.30
C SER A 652 -3.99 33.55 20.55
N THR A 653 -3.94 34.87 20.50
CA THR A 653 -3.75 35.70 21.69
C THR A 653 -5.09 35.99 22.37
N ALA A 654 -6.20 35.90 21.60
CA ALA A 654 -7.55 36.00 22.10
C ALA A 654 -8.04 34.70 22.73
N LEU A 655 -8.84 34.78 23.79
CA LEU A 655 -9.46 33.64 24.42
C LEU A 655 -10.55 33.04 23.52
N CYS A 656 -10.95 31.81 23.80
CA CYS A 656 -12.01 31.13 23.09
C CYS A 656 -13.33 31.91 23.20
N PRO A 657 -14.00 32.25 22.09
CA PRO A 657 -15.21 33.06 22.13
C PRO A 657 -16.44 32.37 22.75
N ASN A 658 -16.35 31.08 23.06
CA ASN A 658 -17.43 30.30 23.66
C ASN A 658 -17.22 30.09 25.16
N CYS A 659 -16.05 29.65 25.61
CA CYS A 659 -15.83 29.34 27.03
C CYS A 659 -14.99 30.40 27.76
N ASN A 660 -14.35 31.29 27.06
CA ASN A 660 -13.50 32.39 27.56
C ASN A 660 -12.36 31.97 28.51
N LYS A 661 -11.98 30.67 28.50
CA LYS A 661 -10.98 30.11 29.43
C LYS A 661 -9.56 30.10 28.87
N ASN A 662 -9.38 29.67 27.62
CA ASN A 662 -8.06 29.45 27.03
C ASN A 662 -7.93 30.03 25.62
N PRO A 663 -6.70 30.40 25.18
CA PRO A 663 -6.41 30.67 23.77
C PRO A 663 -6.73 29.48 22.89
N MET A 664 -7.10 29.74 21.63
CA MET A 664 -7.40 28.68 20.66
C MET A 664 -6.15 28.28 19.86
N LYS A 665 -5.96 26.99 19.69
CA LYS A 665 -4.85 26.40 18.93
C LYS A 665 -5.14 26.41 17.43
N LEU A 666 -4.23 26.94 16.62
CA LEU A 666 -4.30 26.85 15.17
C LEU A 666 -3.89 25.45 14.71
N VAL A 667 -4.80 24.74 14.10
CA VAL A 667 -4.60 23.40 13.53
C VAL A 667 -4.64 23.47 12.01
N ILE A 668 -3.66 22.87 11.38
CA ILE A 668 -3.58 22.68 9.93
C ILE A 668 -3.44 21.19 9.70
N SER A 669 -4.40 20.57 8.97
CA SER A 669 -4.33 19.14 8.64
C SER A 669 -3.08 18.80 7.83
N ARG A 670 -2.61 17.55 7.92
CA ARG A 670 -1.37 17.10 7.26
C ARG A 670 -1.44 17.24 5.72
N ASP A 671 -2.62 17.14 5.15
CA ASP A 671 -2.91 17.34 3.73
C ASP A 671 -3.15 18.81 3.35
N TYR A 672 -3.03 19.74 4.31
CA TYR A 672 -3.28 21.18 4.17
C TYR A 672 -4.70 21.55 3.69
N THR A 673 -5.65 20.61 3.68
CA THR A 673 -7.02 20.85 3.20
C THR A 673 -7.93 21.48 4.25
N LYS A 674 -7.69 21.19 5.54
CA LYS A 674 -8.47 21.72 6.67
C LYS A 674 -7.60 22.61 7.53
N LYS A 675 -8.13 23.80 7.86
CA LYS A 675 -7.47 24.80 8.71
C LYS A 675 -8.51 25.41 9.62
N PHE A 676 -8.25 25.40 10.91
CA PHE A 676 -9.18 25.91 11.91
C PHE A 676 -8.49 26.20 13.23
N PHE A 677 -9.10 27.09 14.03
CA PHE A 677 -8.77 27.20 15.44
C PHE A 677 -9.63 26.26 16.26
N VAL A 678 -9.04 25.64 17.28
CA VAL A 678 -9.76 24.77 18.23
C VAL A 678 -9.44 25.17 19.65
N CYS A 679 -10.46 25.22 20.48
CA CYS A 679 -10.32 25.40 21.94
C CYS A 679 -10.13 24.02 22.59
N GLU A 680 -9.02 23.82 23.30
CA GLU A 680 -8.72 22.54 23.97
C GLU A 680 -9.61 22.30 25.20
N SER A 681 -10.31 23.34 25.72
CA SER A 681 -11.21 23.23 26.90
C SER A 681 -12.65 22.89 26.55
N CYS A 682 -13.22 23.47 25.48
CA CYS A 682 -14.62 23.29 25.14
C CYS A 682 -14.86 22.75 23.73
N ASN A 683 -13.81 22.38 23.02
CA ASN A 683 -13.83 21.87 21.65
C ASN A 683 -14.53 22.76 20.61
N THR A 684 -14.76 24.02 20.93
CA THR A 684 -15.23 24.99 19.93
C THR A 684 -14.17 25.15 18.85
N PHE A 685 -14.60 25.14 17.58
CA PHE A 685 -13.69 25.39 16.46
C PHE A 685 -14.19 26.57 15.60
N LEU A 686 -13.23 27.29 15.02
CA LEU A 686 -13.46 28.35 14.05
C LEU A 686 -12.74 27.95 12.76
N SER A 687 -13.48 27.64 11.69
CA SER A 687 -12.93 27.23 10.41
C SER A 687 -12.19 28.40 9.72
N LEU A 688 -11.23 28.05 8.87
CA LEU A 688 -10.51 28.97 8.01
C LEU A 688 -10.64 28.57 6.54
N PRO A 689 -10.42 29.48 5.59
CA PRO A 689 -10.49 29.15 4.16
C PRO A 689 -9.57 27.99 3.77
N LYS A 690 -10.07 27.08 2.93
CA LYS A 690 -9.34 25.87 2.50
C LYS A 690 -8.05 26.17 1.75
N LYS A 691 -7.99 27.26 0.97
CA LYS A 691 -6.82 27.65 0.17
C LYS A 691 -6.01 28.76 0.85
N GLY A 692 -4.67 28.69 0.79
CA GLY A 692 -3.72 29.65 1.38
C GLY A 692 -3.20 29.24 2.76
N THR A 693 -2.12 29.88 3.23
CA THR A 693 -1.47 29.60 4.52
C THR A 693 -1.85 30.67 5.53
N PRO A 694 -2.45 30.31 6.69
CA PRO A 694 -2.82 31.28 7.71
C PRO A 694 -1.62 31.73 8.55
N LYS A 695 -1.54 33.03 8.81
CA LYS A 695 -0.62 33.67 9.76
C LYS A 695 -1.41 34.50 10.74
N ILE A 696 -1.34 34.18 12.02
CA ILE A 696 -2.00 34.93 13.10
C ILE A 696 -1.31 36.30 13.20
N LEU A 697 -2.09 37.37 13.25
CA LEU A 697 -1.62 38.72 13.45
C LEU A 697 -1.66 39.07 14.95
N LYS A 698 -0.86 40.02 15.38
CA LYS A 698 -0.92 40.57 16.75
C LYS A 698 -2.15 41.51 16.94
N SER A 699 -2.86 41.86 15.87
CA SER A 699 -4.00 42.75 15.90
C SER A 699 -5.30 41.97 16.16
N LYS A 700 -6.12 42.51 17.04
CA LYS A 700 -7.49 42.01 17.33
C LYS A 700 -8.50 42.70 16.43
N CYS A 701 -9.52 41.95 16.05
CA CYS A 701 -10.68 42.50 15.36
C CYS A 701 -11.45 43.44 16.30
N LEU A 702 -11.66 44.68 15.91
CA LEU A 702 -12.36 45.69 16.73
C LEU A 702 -13.83 45.36 16.92
N ILE A 703 -14.46 44.57 16.02
CA ILE A 703 -15.86 44.15 16.17
C ILE A 703 -16.01 43.06 17.25
N CYS A 704 -15.13 42.05 17.28
CA CYS A 704 -15.38 40.85 18.08
C CYS A 704 -14.24 40.44 19.02
N GLY A 705 -13.14 41.18 19.07
CA GLY A 705 -12.01 40.96 19.95
C GLY A 705 -11.13 39.75 19.62
N PHE A 706 -11.45 38.95 18.59
CA PHE A 706 -10.64 37.80 18.22
C PHE A 706 -9.47 38.21 17.27
N ASP A 707 -8.39 37.40 17.23
CA ASP A 707 -7.22 37.73 16.45
C ASP A 707 -7.54 37.76 14.94
N ALA A 708 -7.08 38.78 14.24
CA ALA A 708 -7.11 38.82 12.79
C ALA A 708 -6.06 37.86 12.19
N VAL A 709 -6.39 37.26 11.06
CA VAL A 709 -5.55 36.30 10.37
C VAL A 709 -5.28 36.76 8.93
N LYS A 710 -4.01 36.77 8.55
CA LYS A 710 -3.56 36.95 7.16
C LYS A 710 -3.51 35.60 6.46
N ILE A 711 -4.16 35.50 5.32
CA ILE A 711 -4.11 34.31 4.45
C ILE A 711 -3.25 34.60 3.23
N ILE A 712 -2.18 33.83 3.06
CA ILE A 712 -1.23 33.97 1.95
C ILE A 712 -1.50 32.87 0.93
N ARG A 713 -1.85 33.22 -0.30
CA ARG A 713 -1.98 32.27 -1.43
C ARG A 713 -0.82 32.48 -2.42
N LYS A 714 -0.13 31.39 -2.74
CA LYS A 714 0.85 31.38 -3.84
C LYS A 714 0.12 31.10 -5.15
N GLY A 715 0.14 32.04 -6.10
CA GLY A 715 -0.23 31.85 -7.50
C GLY A 715 0.97 31.38 -8.32
N GLN A 716 0.77 31.11 -9.63
CA GLN A 716 1.86 30.69 -10.52
C GLN A 716 2.94 31.76 -10.68
N ASN A 717 2.58 33.06 -10.67
CA ASN A 717 3.51 34.17 -10.86
C ASN A 717 3.47 35.25 -9.78
N ASN A 718 2.46 35.28 -8.89
CA ASN A 718 2.31 36.26 -7.82
C ASN A 718 1.73 35.69 -6.56
N SER A 719 2.15 36.16 -5.38
CA SER A 719 1.52 35.85 -4.10
C SER A 719 0.36 36.82 -3.84
N PHE A 720 -0.80 36.28 -3.54
CA PHE A 720 -1.99 37.04 -3.18
C PHE A 720 -2.26 36.92 -1.68
N GLU A 721 -2.51 38.03 -1.01
CA GLU A 721 -2.75 38.10 0.42
C GLU A 721 -4.11 38.72 0.72
N TYR A 722 -4.81 38.19 1.72
CA TYR A 722 -6.03 38.80 2.25
C TYR A 722 -6.17 38.54 3.74
N TYR A 723 -7.01 39.32 4.38
CA TYR A 723 -7.20 39.33 5.82
C TYR A 723 -8.63 38.92 6.17
N LEU A 724 -8.80 38.22 7.29
CA LEU A 724 -10.10 37.86 7.85
C LEU A 724 -10.02 37.73 9.36
N CYS A 725 -11.15 37.95 10.02
CA CYS A 725 -11.34 37.57 11.42
C CYS A 725 -12.01 36.20 11.49
N PRO A 726 -11.39 35.18 12.12
CA PRO A 726 -11.95 33.81 12.20
C PRO A 726 -13.33 33.76 12.84
N LYS A 727 -13.63 34.56 13.86
CA LYS A 727 -14.95 34.61 14.53
C LYS A 727 -16.02 35.20 13.60
N CYS A 728 -15.79 36.38 13.03
CA CYS A 728 -16.70 37.01 12.07
C CYS A 728 -16.88 36.19 10.80
N TRP A 729 -15.81 35.56 10.29
CA TRP A 729 -15.87 34.62 9.15
C TRP A 729 -16.80 33.44 9.41
N ASN A 730 -16.72 32.81 10.58
CA ASN A 730 -17.60 31.69 10.91
C ASN A 730 -19.05 32.14 11.17
N GLN A 731 -19.26 33.35 11.65
CA GLN A 731 -20.60 33.93 11.77
C GLN A 731 -21.18 34.18 10.36
N GLY A 732 -20.45 34.85 9.47
CA GLY A 732 -20.88 35.09 8.09
C GLY A 732 -21.16 33.80 7.30
N LEU A 733 -20.43 32.69 7.60
CA LEU A 733 -20.73 31.38 7.02
C LEU A 733 -22.08 30.82 7.51
N LYS A 734 -22.44 31.04 8.77
CA LYS A 734 -23.76 30.62 9.34
C LYS A 734 -24.90 31.40 8.72
N ASP A 735 -24.71 32.71 8.60
CA ASP A 735 -25.73 33.66 8.15
C ASP A 735 -25.80 33.74 6.61
N LYS A 736 -24.98 32.94 5.90
CA LYS A 736 -24.82 32.95 4.42
C LYS A 736 -24.44 34.30 3.85
N THR A 737 -23.81 35.16 4.66
CA THR A 737 -23.25 36.45 4.23
C THR A 737 -21.77 36.31 3.89
N ASN A 738 -21.21 37.27 3.13
CA ASN A 738 -19.77 37.35 2.86
C ASN A 738 -19.03 38.15 3.95
N GLU A 739 -19.65 38.39 5.09
CA GLU A 739 -19.06 39.08 6.23
C GLU A 739 -17.92 38.25 6.84
N GLY A 740 -16.91 38.94 7.38
CA GLY A 740 -15.74 38.26 7.96
C GLY A 740 -14.46 38.40 7.16
N PHE A 741 -14.54 38.74 5.88
CA PHE A 741 -13.39 39.29 5.18
C PHE A 741 -13.18 40.73 5.58
N CYS A 742 -11.99 41.08 6.06
CA CYS A 742 -11.69 42.44 6.46
C CYS A 742 -11.82 43.48 5.32
N SER A 743 -11.66 43.03 4.07
CA SER A 743 -11.94 43.88 2.89
C SER A 743 -13.41 44.23 2.66
N LYS A 744 -14.32 43.46 3.24
CA LYS A 744 -15.79 43.64 3.16
C LYS A 744 -16.41 44.16 4.46
N CYS A 745 -15.58 44.39 5.49
CA CYS A 745 -16.04 45.01 6.72
C CYS A 745 -16.39 46.47 6.45
N LYS A 746 -17.60 46.87 6.85
CA LYS A 746 -18.12 48.24 6.59
C LYS A 746 -17.43 49.27 7.45
N GLU A 747 -17.10 48.92 8.71
CA GLU A 747 -16.63 49.85 9.73
C GLU A 747 -15.11 49.90 9.87
N TYR A 748 -14.43 48.80 9.53
CA TYR A 748 -12.99 48.65 9.79
C TYR A 748 -12.22 48.09 8.59
N SER A 749 -10.93 48.45 8.49
CA SER A 749 -9.95 47.91 7.50
C SER A 749 -8.72 47.43 8.23
N ILE A 750 -7.90 46.59 7.54
CA ILE A 750 -6.58 46.24 8.02
C ILE A 750 -5.51 47.00 7.22
N GLU A 751 -4.81 47.87 7.92
CA GLU A 751 -3.67 48.61 7.36
C GLU A 751 -2.41 48.28 8.18
N ASN A 752 -1.31 47.98 7.52
CA ASN A 752 -0.06 47.58 8.15
C ASN A 752 -0.20 46.43 9.19
N GLY A 753 -1.18 45.54 8.98
CA GLY A 753 -1.43 44.42 9.89
C GLY A 753 -2.19 44.76 11.16
N LYS A 754 -2.76 45.96 11.28
CA LYS A 754 -3.62 46.40 12.37
C LYS A 754 -5.04 46.65 11.87
N CYS A 755 -6.05 46.25 12.65
CA CYS A 755 -7.45 46.60 12.40
C CYS A 755 -7.67 48.03 12.85
N ILE A 756 -8.11 48.88 11.96
CA ILE A 756 -8.36 50.30 12.20
C ILE A 756 -9.72 50.70 11.67
N GLU A 757 -10.34 51.73 12.26
CA GLU A 757 -11.60 52.29 11.81
C GLU A 757 -11.47 52.93 10.41
N ARG A 758 -12.43 52.68 9.52
CA ARG A 758 -12.43 53.29 8.21
C ARG A 758 -12.81 54.77 8.39
N LYS A 759 -11.97 55.64 7.92
CA LYS A 759 -12.33 57.05 7.76
C LYS A 759 -13.46 57.11 6.73
N ILE A 760 -14.69 57.31 7.21
CA ILE A 760 -15.83 57.66 6.34
C ILE A 760 -15.55 59.08 5.89
N ASN A 761 -15.15 59.26 4.61
CA ASN A 761 -15.22 60.58 4.04
C ASN A 761 -16.71 60.94 3.90
N PRO A 762 -17.14 62.14 4.36
CA PRO A 762 -18.52 62.60 4.31
C PRO A 762 -19.11 62.67 2.92
#